data_5e5fb07c41dff4caaee5b1e797618918
#
_entry.id   5e5fb07c41dff4caaee5b1e797618918
#
_cell.length_a   1.000
_cell.length_b   1.000
_cell.length_c   1.000
_cell.angle_alpha   90.00
_cell.angle_beta   90.00
_cell.angle_gamma   90.00
#
_symmetry.space_group_name_H-M   'P 1'
#
loop_
_entity.id
_entity.type
_entity.pdbx_description
1 polymer ?
#
loop_
_entity_poly.entity_id
_entity_poly.type
_entity_poly.pdbx_seq_one_letter_code
_entity_poly.pdbx_strand_id
1 'polypeptide(L)'
;MIIPSSYFGLTLAGKSLQAFQNAANVTSDNISNINTPGASRQLIDFTEAPPIVGSPFNSANQGGGTYGDGVTISQIQRIHQDSYDQLFRGASSSQNFYTTQQQQLNALQATLGDPQSGINTQYTQFQTAISQLATHPADIPTRANVLAQAQALATSLNNAASSITLQKAQLIQQGDALVTKANGILDQIAALNSQIRASTAVGDSPNTFKDQRDHLIDQLSQYISTQTSIQATGSTLVSVNGQSLVTDAVAYHLAPPIVGVDPSGNPILKIGFQGDPNIALGTDPGVPLGSGQLAGLTDLYNNKLTSYGRQLDGFAAALANEVNRVTLAGYDKNGVAGAALFQPITNGLAISAGNIKTGITDPAQLPAGLASTAGGSLVLKLNSANNVVDSSAPIGNPSFAAPLAAPTTGTITVTTDGVAQNFAYDTGATDKSIDQFVAHFNSQNFGVTASFDPVAQKMVFARDPSNISLLHRGAQNNVPPVGPNVTDPTFTIADAPGAGPGILAVLGAGAINGITQNSANALGTNDNGAANSMLKLFSANVGVPAVQTVGGSAVAAPGTVTITNPPPVPGSGPAYAGITVGAVLTIDAGTPNQENVVVSAINRLTGTFTASFAFAHAANFTISSAQLQTLGQAYGKTITQIGLDSQAANTGAASQTSLSSHIDAVRQSVDGINLDEETQNLVKYQNSYQAAARTINILDQLLNVVVTSLGL
;
A
#
# COMPACT_ATOMS: atom_id res chain seq x y z
N MET A 1 -90.70 4.33 12.33
CA MET A 1 -89.59 5.30 12.13
C MET A 1 -88.46 4.87 13.06
N ILE A 2 -87.49 4.13 12.55
CA ILE A 2 -86.28 3.83 13.33
C ILE A 2 -85.38 5.05 13.16
N ILE A 3 -85.58 6.00 14.10
CA ILE A 3 -84.68 7.11 14.27
C ILE A 3 -83.36 6.47 14.71
N PRO A 4 -82.21 6.76 14.03
CA PRO A 4 -80.92 6.38 14.58
C PRO A 4 -80.88 6.77 16.01
N SER A 5 -80.70 5.87 16.93
CA SER A 5 -80.81 6.16 18.35
C SER A 5 -79.92 7.36 18.68
N SER A 6 -80.35 8.23 19.56
CA SER A 6 -79.58 9.39 20.04
C SER A 6 -78.20 8.94 20.53
N TYR A 7 -78.02 7.65 20.92
CA TYR A 7 -76.77 6.99 21.23
C TYR A 7 -75.85 6.77 20.01
N PHE A 8 -76.41 6.68 18.77
CA PHE A 8 -75.58 6.55 17.56
C PHE A 8 -74.72 7.79 17.32
N GLY A 9 -75.40 8.99 17.45
CA GLY A 9 -74.64 10.23 17.31
C GLY A 9 -73.57 10.41 18.40
N LEU A 10 -73.86 9.97 19.61
CA LEU A 10 -72.96 10.03 20.75
C LEU A 10 -71.74 9.07 20.52
N THR A 11 -71.99 7.85 20.09
CA THR A 11 -70.90 6.89 19.77
C THR A 11 -70.05 7.36 18.58
N LEU A 12 -70.67 7.96 17.56
CA LEU A 12 -69.98 8.55 16.41
C LEU A 12 -69.06 9.71 16.83
N ALA A 13 -69.58 10.62 17.65
CA ALA A 13 -68.81 11.74 18.16
C ALA A 13 -67.73 11.31 19.14
N GLY A 14 -67.94 10.23 19.93
CA GLY A 14 -66.95 9.61 20.79
C GLY A 14 -65.80 8.98 20.03
N LYS A 15 -66.09 8.25 18.94
CA LYS A 15 -65.04 7.71 18.04
C LYS A 15 -64.19 8.83 17.43
N SER A 16 -64.84 9.89 16.95
CA SER A 16 -64.15 11.04 16.37
C SER A 16 -63.28 11.76 17.39
N LEU A 17 -63.77 11.92 18.61
CA LEU A 17 -63.00 12.53 19.70
C LEU A 17 -61.76 11.73 20.07
N GLN A 18 -61.86 10.40 20.16
CA GLN A 18 -60.74 9.51 20.44
C GLN A 18 -59.71 9.52 19.29
N ALA A 19 -60.21 9.54 18.05
CA ALA A 19 -59.32 9.57 16.86
C ALA A 19 -58.49 10.88 16.80
N PHE A 20 -59.12 12.05 17.06
CA PHE A 20 -58.42 13.33 17.08
C PHE A 20 -57.52 13.51 18.31
N GLN A 21 -57.87 12.92 19.44
CA GLN A 21 -56.99 12.89 20.61
C GLN A 21 -55.71 12.09 20.32
N ASN A 22 -55.86 10.92 19.73
CA ASN A 22 -54.71 10.10 19.35
C ASN A 22 -53.84 10.84 18.32
N ALA A 23 -54.45 11.55 17.36
CA ALA A 23 -53.70 12.35 16.39
C ALA A 23 -52.90 13.48 17.05
N ALA A 24 -53.53 14.18 18.01
CA ALA A 24 -52.86 15.22 18.80
C ALA A 24 -51.71 14.65 19.63
N ASN A 25 -51.86 13.44 20.19
CA ASN A 25 -50.83 12.76 20.96
C ASN A 25 -49.62 12.37 20.06
N VAL A 26 -49.87 11.82 18.86
CA VAL A 26 -48.80 11.48 17.91
C VAL A 26 -48.06 12.72 17.42
N THR A 27 -48.80 13.81 17.13
CA THR A 27 -48.20 15.09 16.77
C THR A 27 -47.34 15.68 17.91
N SER A 28 -47.82 15.56 19.16
CA SER A 28 -47.04 15.98 20.33
C SER A 28 -45.82 15.13 20.56
N ASP A 29 -45.88 13.82 20.28
CA ASP A 29 -44.74 12.92 20.30
C ASP A 29 -43.71 13.30 19.23
N ASN A 30 -44.14 13.57 18.00
CA ASN A 30 -43.28 14.09 16.93
C ASN A 30 -42.54 15.36 17.38
N ILE A 31 -43.28 16.37 17.92
CA ILE A 31 -42.68 17.62 18.41
C ILE A 31 -41.65 17.35 19.51
N SER A 32 -41.94 16.43 20.42
CA SER A 32 -41.03 16.09 21.52
C SER A 32 -39.74 15.42 21.03
N ASN A 33 -39.82 14.69 19.93
CA ASN A 33 -38.70 13.92 19.36
C ASN A 33 -37.98 14.66 18.23
N ILE A 34 -38.27 15.93 17.95
CA ILE A 34 -37.65 16.68 16.85
C ILE A 34 -36.09 16.70 16.87
N ASN A 35 -35.51 16.67 18.06
CA ASN A 35 -34.07 16.66 18.28
C ASN A 35 -33.53 15.25 18.65
N THR A 36 -34.37 14.23 18.63
CA THR A 36 -33.96 12.85 18.95
C THR A 36 -33.32 12.22 17.70
N PRO A 37 -32.00 11.84 17.74
CA PRO A 37 -31.37 11.24 16.60
C PRO A 37 -32.05 9.94 16.14
N GLY A 38 -32.34 9.83 14.84
CA GLY A 38 -33.01 8.67 14.26
C GLY A 38 -34.52 8.65 14.41
N ALA A 39 -35.14 9.63 15.08
CA ALA A 39 -36.60 9.74 15.12
C ALA A 39 -37.16 10.13 13.75
N SER A 40 -38.13 9.39 13.26
CA SER A 40 -38.86 9.68 12.03
C SER A 40 -40.27 10.23 12.33
N ARG A 41 -40.78 11.01 11.39
CA ARG A 41 -42.14 11.58 11.47
C ARG A 41 -43.17 10.48 11.43
N GLN A 42 -44.14 10.51 12.36
CA GLN A 42 -45.27 9.61 12.39
C GLN A 42 -46.56 10.34 12.00
N LEU A 43 -47.36 9.72 11.16
CA LEU A 43 -48.64 10.21 10.73
C LEU A 43 -49.74 9.22 11.09
N ILE A 44 -50.89 9.74 11.49
CA ILE A 44 -52.10 8.93 11.64
C ILE A 44 -52.81 8.85 10.30
N ASP A 45 -53.07 7.62 9.86
CA ASP A 45 -53.91 7.35 8.69
C ASP A 45 -55.36 7.13 9.14
N PHE A 46 -56.23 8.07 8.74
CA PHE A 46 -57.64 8.01 9.01
C PHE A 46 -58.39 7.32 7.89
N THR A 47 -59.18 6.33 8.24
CA THR A 47 -60.10 5.67 7.29
C THR A 47 -61.56 5.86 7.74
N GLU A 48 -62.47 5.86 6.79
CA GLU A 48 -63.86 5.80 7.07
C GLU A 48 -64.20 4.45 7.73
N ALA A 49 -64.89 4.50 8.89
CA ALA A 49 -65.35 3.27 9.52
C ALA A 49 -66.37 2.55 8.65
N PRO A 50 -66.44 1.21 8.66
CA PRO A 50 -67.41 0.48 7.86
C PRO A 50 -68.83 0.97 8.11
N PRO A 51 -69.57 1.31 7.04
CA PRO A 51 -70.89 1.86 7.20
C PRO A 51 -71.86 0.88 7.88
N ILE A 52 -72.69 1.37 8.75
CA ILE A 52 -73.75 0.57 9.37
C ILE A 52 -74.83 0.32 8.33
N VAL A 53 -75.00 -0.92 7.93
CA VAL A 53 -76.08 -1.33 7.02
C VAL A 53 -77.35 -1.47 7.83
N GLY A 54 -78.37 -0.67 7.52
CA GLY A 54 -79.70 -0.80 8.12
C GLY A 54 -80.24 -2.22 7.94
N SER A 55 -80.97 -2.75 8.96
CA SER A 55 -81.48 -4.13 8.97
C SER A 55 -82.25 -4.44 7.68
N PRO A 56 -81.93 -5.56 7.03
CA PRO A 56 -82.59 -5.95 5.77
C PRO A 56 -84.07 -6.24 5.88
N PHE A 57 -84.66 -6.24 7.09
CA PHE A 57 -86.04 -6.57 7.30
C PHE A 57 -87.02 -5.40 7.15
N ASN A 58 -86.57 -4.17 6.84
CA ASN A 58 -87.45 -3.01 6.76
C ASN A 58 -87.23 -2.11 5.54
N SER A 59 -86.74 -2.67 4.45
CA SER A 59 -86.38 -1.94 3.23
C SER A 59 -87.50 -1.60 2.26
N ALA A 60 -88.78 -1.84 2.61
CA ALA A 60 -89.89 -1.63 1.65
C ALA A 60 -90.44 -0.20 1.60
N ASN A 61 -90.11 0.72 2.57
CA ASN A 61 -90.74 2.05 2.62
C ASN A 61 -89.89 3.22 3.09
N GLN A 62 -88.53 3.08 3.21
CA GLN A 62 -87.65 4.21 3.48
C GLN A 62 -86.41 4.06 2.66
N GLY A 63 -86.05 5.11 1.91
CA GLY A 63 -84.84 5.11 1.03
C GLY A 63 -83.61 4.51 1.72
N GLY A 64 -83.16 3.40 1.19
CA GLY A 64 -82.01 2.63 1.74
C GLY A 64 -80.75 3.43 1.68
N GLY A 65 -80.42 4.10 2.77
CA GLY A 65 -79.17 4.79 2.98
C GLY A 65 -78.32 3.98 3.94
N THR A 66 -77.03 3.80 3.60
CA THR A 66 -76.03 3.39 4.58
C THR A 66 -75.60 4.61 5.40
N TYR A 67 -75.59 4.48 6.72
CA TYR A 67 -75.08 5.51 7.58
C TYR A 67 -73.60 5.33 7.82
N GLY A 68 -72.80 6.42 7.65
CA GLY A 68 -71.37 6.40 7.99
C GLY A 68 -71.19 6.21 9.49
N ASP A 69 -70.25 5.38 9.91
CA ASP A 69 -69.90 5.09 11.30
C ASP A 69 -68.69 5.92 11.79
N GLY A 70 -68.44 7.02 11.07
CA GLY A 70 -67.36 7.97 11.43
C GLY A 70 -65.99 7.59 10.94
N VAL A 71 -65.00 8.06 11.69
CA VAL A 71 -63.59 7.88 11.39
C VAL A 71 -62.96 6.88 12.34
N THR A 72 -62.14 5.99 11.80
CA THR A 72 -61.27 5.09 12.56
C THR A 72 -59.84 5.31 12.16
N ILE A 73 -58.92 4.97 13.05
CA ILE A 73 -57.49 4.96 12.75
C ILE A 73 -57.16 3.62 12.14
N SER A 74 -56.64 3.60 10.89
CA SER A 74 -56.18 2.36 10.24
C SER A 74 -54.82 1.97 10.75
N GLN A 75 -53.90 2.93 10.86
CA GLN A 75 -52.56 2.72 11.34
C GLN A 75 -51.88 4.05 11.74
N ILE A 76 -50.80 3.96 12.50
CA ILE A 76 -49.83 5.03 12.69
C ILE A 76 -48.65 4.72 11.77
N GLN A 77 -48.59 5.46 10.68
CA GLN A 77 -47.56 5.24 9.65
C GLN A 77 -46.29 6.03 9.98
N ARG A 78 -45.16 5.43 9.82
CA ARG A 78 -43.84 6.07 9.84
C ARG A 78 -43.52 6.61 8.44
N ILE A 79 -43.19 7.89 8.33
CA ILE A 79 -42.62 8.45 7.08
C ILE A 79 -41.18 8.10 7.05
N HIS A 80 -40.78 7.22 6.11
CA HIS A 80 -39.45 6.69 6.04
C HIS A 80 -39.18 6.14 4.64
N GLN A 81 -37.94 6.35 4.17
CA GLN A 81 -37.53 5.93 2.85
C GLN A 81 -36.18 5.17 2.90
N ASP A 82 -36.26 3.84 2.87
CA ASP A 82 -35.10 2.92 2.99
C ASP A 82 -33.96 3.22 2.00
N SER A 83 -34.27 3.77 0.80
CA SER A 83 -33.27 4.11 -0.20
C SER A 83 -32.29 5.20 0.26
N TYR A 84 -32.78 6.19 0.99
CA TYR A 84 -31.90 7.24 1.55
C TYR A 84 -31.04 6.71 2.69
N ASP A 85 -31.58 5.81 3.50
CA ASP A 85 -30.79 5.13 4.54
C ASP A 85 -29.64 4.32 3.95
N GLN A 86 -29.90 3.56 2.89
CA GLN A 86 -28.84 2.79 2.22
C GLN A 86 -27.76 3.70 1.66
N LEU A 87 -28.14 4.81 1.02
CA LEU A 87 -27.18 5.80 0.51
C LEU A 87 -26.37 6.45 1.65
N PHE A 88 -27.03 6.82 2.74
CA PHE A 88 -26.39 7.41 3.92
C PHE A 88 -25.39 6.44 4.55
N ARG A 89 -25.79 5.18 4.77
CA ARG A 89 -24.96 4.13 5.35
C ARG A 89 -23.73 3.86 4.47
N GLY A 90 -23.91 3.83 3.15
CA GLY A 90 -22.80 3.68 2.19
C GLY A 90 -21.82 4.85 2.24
N ALA A 91 -22.32 6.09 2.26
CA ALA A 91 -21.49 7.29 2.34
C ALA A 91 -20.79 7.40 3.71
N SER A 92 -21.50 7.15 4.81
CA SER A 92 -20.98 7.15 6.19
C SER A 92 -19.88 6.09 6.36
N SER A 93 -20.10 4.89 5.85
CA SER A 93 -19.12 3.81 5.86
C SER A 93 -17.84 4.20 5.11
N SER A 94 -17.99 4.76 3.91
CA SER A 94 -16.87 5.24 3.09
C SER A 94 -16.11 6.41 3.74
N GLN A 95 -16.85 7.34 4.35
CA GLN A 95 -16.28 8.44 5.13
C GLN A 95 -15.37 7.92 6.25
N ASN A 96 -15.88 6.96 7.03
CA ASN A 96 -15.17 6.40 8.17
C ASN A 96 -13.94 5.56 7.74
N PHE A 97 -14.01 4.89 6.59
CA PHE A 97 -12.87 4.23 5.96
C PHE A 97 -11.72 5.23 5.70
N TYR A 98 -12.01 6.30 4.96
CA TYR A 98 -11.00 7.30 4.62
C TYR A 98 -10.51 8.10 5.83
N THR A 99 -11.40 8.43 6.78
CA THR A 99 -11.02 9.14 8.01
C THR A 99 -10.05 8.30 8.86
N THR A 100 -10.29 6.99 8.95
CA THR A 100 -9.38 6.06 9.64
C THR A 100 -8.00 6.04 8.96
N GLN A 101 -7.97 5.95 7.63
CA GLN A 101 -6.72 6.00 6.89
C GLN A 101 -6.00 7.34 7.03
N GLN A 102 -6.72 8.45 6.91
CA GLN A 102 -6.20 9.80 7.08
C GLN A 102 -5.46 9.98 8.40
N GLN A 103 -6.11 9.61 9.51
CA GLN A 103 -5.52 9.76 10.84
C GLN A 103 -4.21 8.99 10.98
N GLN A 104 -4.18 7.76 10.51
CA GLN A 104 -3.02 6.88 10.65
C GLN A 104 -1.87 7.25 9.69
N LEU A 105 -2.20 7.63 8.45
CA LEU A 105 -1.20 8.03 7.46
C LEU A 105 -0.58 9.39 7.80
N ASN A 106 -1.36 10.34 8.33
CA ASN A 106 -0.84 11.63 8.79
C ASN A 106 0.13 11.44 9.97
N ALA A 107 -0.18 10.55 10.92
CA ALA A 107 0.71 10.21 12.03
C ALA A 107 2.02 9.56 11.53
N LEU A 108 1.94 8.65 10.57
CA LEU A 108 3.10 8.01 9.96
C LEU A 108 3.95 9.02 9.18
N GLN A 109 3.33 9.90 8.40
CA GLN A 109 4.03 10.94 7.64
C GLN A 109 4.77 11.90 8.55
N ALA A 110 4.18 12.29 9.68
CA ALA A 110 4.85 13.13 10.68
C ALA A 110 6.08 12.44 11.28
N THR A 111 6.03 11.13 11.51
CA THR A 111 7.13 10.35 12.09
C THR A 111 8.26 10.09 11.09
N LEU A 112 7.93 9.71 9.84
CA LEU A 112 8.94 9.34 8.84
C LEU A 112 9.47 10.54 8.05
N GLY A 113 8.69 11.60 7.95
CA GLY A 113 9.01 12.81 7.20
C GLY A 113 9.70 13.91 8.02
N ASP A 114 10.17 13.64 9.23
CA ASP A 114 10.84 14.64 10.06
C ASP A 114 12.07 15.24 9.33
N PRO A 115 12.10 16.56 9.08
CA PRO A 115 13.18 17.19 8.33
C PRO A 115 14.52 17.19 9.08
N GLN A 116 14.52 16.98 10.40
CA GLN A 116 15.74 17.09 11.22
C GLN A 116 16.38 15.73 11.52
N SER A 117 15.57 14.73 11.85
CA SER A 117 16.03 13.39 12.24
C SER A 117 15.65 12.29 11.25
N GLY A 118 14.93 12.63 10.19
CA GLY A 118 14.46 11.69 9.17
C GLY A 118 15.60 11.02 8.40
N ILE A 119 15.30 9.86 7.84
CA ILE A 119 16.25 9.03 7.07
C ILE A 119 16.93 9.82 5.95
N ASN A 120 16.21 10.72 5.27
CA ASN A 120 16.79 11.52 4.19
C ASN A 120 17.92 12.43 4.67
N THR A 121 17.76 13.03 5.82
CA THR A 121 18.78 13.90 6.45
C THR A 121 19.99 13.07 6.84
N GLN A 122 19.79 11.93 7.51
CA GLN A 122 20.89 11.03 7.90
C GLN A 122 21.60 10.45 6.68
N TYR A 123 20.88 10.11 5.63
CA TYR A 123 21.43 9.66 4.35
C TYR A 123 22.33 10.74 3.71
N THR A 124 21.89 11.98 3.68
CA THR A 124 22.67 13.11 3.14
C THR A 124 23.91 13.41 4.00
N GLN A 125 23.78 13.32 5.32
CA GLN A 125 24.91 13.47 6.24
C GLN A 125 25.95 12.36 6.05
N PHE A 126 25.49 11.11 5.89
CA PHE A 126 26.37 9.98 5.58
C PHE A 126 27.09 10.17 4.23
N GLN A 127 26.40 10.61 3.19
CA GLN A 127 26.99 10.95 1.90
C GLN A 127 28.06 12.06 2.04
N THR A 128 27.76 13.10 2.80
CA THR A 128 28.70 14.21 3.07
C THR A 128 29.94 13.71 3.82
N ALA A 129 29.78 12.86 4.82
CA ALA A 129 30.89 12.28 5.56
C ALA A 129 31.80 11.41 4.65
N ILE A 130 31.22 10.64 3.73
CA ILE A 130 32.01 9.89 2.73
C ILE A 130 32.74 10.83 1.77
N SER A 131 32.13 11.95 1.38
CA SER A 131 32.80 12.98 0.56
C SER A 131 34.03 13.56 1.28
N GLN A 132 33.91 13.81 2.58
CA GLN A 132 35.04 14.26 3.41
C GLN A 132 36.13 13.18 3.51
N LEU A 133 35.72 11.91 3.65
CA LEU A 133 36.67 10.78 3.67
C LEU A 133 37.43 10.66 2.35
N ALA A 134 36.79 10.93 1.23
CA ALA A 134 37.44 10.90 -0.09
C ALA A 134 38.51 11.97 -0.24
N THR A 135 38.39 13.11 0.46
CA THR A 135 39.40 14.17 0.46
C THR A 135 40.47 13.99 1.53
N HIS A 136 40.15 13.34 2.65
CA HIS A 136 41.06 13.14 3.77
C HIS A 136 41.08 11.67 4.25
N PRO A 137 41.49 10.70 3.41
CA PRO A 137 41.33 9.28 3.70
C PRO A 137 42.20 8.77 4.86
N ALA A 138 43.33 9.44 5.18
CA ALA A 138 44.22 9.08 6.27
C ALA A 138 43.76 9.58 7.64
N ASP A 139 42.85 10.53 7.68
CA ASP A 139 42.43 11.23 8.89
C ASP A 139 41.47 10.39 9.74
N ILE A 140 41.87 10.10 10.98
CA ILE A 140 41.06 9.28 11.90
C ILE A 140 39.74 9.98 12.32
N PRO A 141 39.70 11.27 12.67
CA PRO A 141 38.45 11.99 12.90
C PRO A 141 37.45 11.91 11.74
N THR A 142 37.93 12.06 10.50
CA THR A 142 37.08 11.95 9.32
C THR A 142 36.49 10.54 9.17
N ARG A 143 37.28 9.50 9.42
CA ARG A 143 36.83 8.10 9.43
C ARG A 143 35.79 7.85 10.54
N ALA A 144 36.05 8.41 11.76
CA ALA A 144 35.14 8.33 12.88
C ALA A 144 33.79 9.02 12.55
N ASN A 145 33.82 10.16 11.85
CA ASN A 145 32.61 10.83 11.39
C ASN A 145 31.77 9.93 10.43
N VAL A 146 32.41 9.24 9.48
CA VAL A 146 31.67 8.30 8.60
C VAL A 146 31.00 7.19 9.41
N LEU A 147 31.69 6.59 10.38
CA LEU A 147 31.09 5.57 11.25
C LEU A 147 29.92 6.12 12.07
N ALA A 148 30.06 7.33 12.61
CA ALA A 148 29.00 8.01 13.36
C ALA A 148 27.76 8.26 12.48
N GLN A 149 27.94 8.76 11.25
CA GLN A 149 26.84 8.99 10.32
C GLN A 149 26.21 7.67 9.80
N ALA A 150 27.02 6.63 9.59
CA ALA A 150 26.51 5.31 9.26
C ALA A 150 25.65 4.72 10.39
N GLN A 151 26.10 4.89 11.65
CA GLN A 151 25.34 4.45 12.83
C GLN A 151 24.05 5.26 12.99
N ALA A 152 24.09 6.58 12.78
CA ALA A 152 22.92 7.44 12.84
C ALA A 152 21.87 7.05 11.78
N LEU A 153 22.31 6.76 10.55
CA LEU A 153 21.45 6.28 9.47
C LEU A 153 20.84 4.92 9.79
N ALA A 154 21.63 3.97 10.30
CA ALA A 154 21.15 2.66 10.72
C ALA A 154 20.10 2.79 11.84
N THR A 155 20.36 3.65 12.84
CA THR A 155 19.41 3.93 13.93
C THR A 155 18.12 4.56 13.41
N SER A 156 18.20 5.50 12.48
CA SER A 156 17.02 6.13 11.87
C SER A 156 16.17 5.12 11.10
N LEU A 157 16.79 4.18 10.38
CA LEU A 157 16.10 3.06 9.71
C LEU A 157 15.41 2.13 10.71
N ASN A 158 16.11 1.76 11.79
CA ASN A 158 15.53 0.92 12.85
C ASN A 158 14.32 1.61 13.51
N ASN A 159 14.42 2.91 13.79
CA ASN A 159 13.32 3.69 14.37
C ASN A 159 12.11 3.74 13.45
N ALA A 160 12.32 3.94 12.14
CA ALA A 160 11.25 3.95 11.16
C ALA A 160 10.55 2.58 11.05
N ALA A 161 11.31 1.49 11.00
CA ALA A 161 10.76 0.13 11.00
C ALA A 161 10.00 -0.18 12.30
N SER A 162 10.54 0.26 13.44
CA SER A 162 9.88 0.12 14.76
C SER A 162 8.57 0.91 14.79
N SER A 163 8.53 2.12 14.24
CA SER A 163 7.32 2.95 14.18
C SER A 163 6.22 2.27 13.37
N ILE A 164 6.55 1.67 12.21
CA ILE A 164 5.60 0.89 11.41
C ILE A 164 5.08 -0.31 12.22
N THR A 165 5.97 -1.02 12.92
CA THR A 165 5.60 -2.19 13.74
C THR A 165 4.69 -1.81 14.90
N LEU A 166 5.00 -0.73 15.61
CA LEU A 166 4.18 -0.19 16.69
C LEU A 166 2.80 0.25 16.18
N GLN A 167 2.76 0.94 15.05
CA GLN A 167 1.49 1.35 14.45
C GLN A 167 0.64 0.12 14.06
N LYS A 168 1.24 -0.93 13.48
CA LYS A 168 0.53 -2.19 13.23
C LYS A 168 -0.06 -2.80 14.51
N ALA A 169 0.68 -2.80 15.61
CA ALA A 169 0.19 -3.27 16.90
C ALA A 169 -0.98 -2.42 17.43
N GLN A 170 -0.91 -1.10 17.28
CA GLN A 170 -2.00 -0.19 17.64
C GLN A 170 -3.27 -0.44 16.80
N LEU A 171 -3.12 -0.72 15.49
CA LEU A 171 -4.26 -1.06 14.63
C LEU A 171 -4.99 -2.33 15.09
N ILE A 172 -4.26 -3.34 15.59
CA ILE A 172 -4.86 -4.56 16.17
C ILE A 172 -5.70 -4.20 17.39
N GLN A 173 -5.16 -3.41 18.32
CA GLN A 173 -5.87 -2.99 19.53
C GLN A 173 -7.11 -2.12 19.21
N GLN A 174 -6.98 -1.19 18.26
CA GLN A 174 -8.11 -0.39 17.79
C GLN A 174 -9.19 -1.27 17.14
N GLY A 175 -8.77 -2.24 16.32
CA GLY A 175 -9.68 -3.21 15.71
C GLY A 175 -10.45 -4.03 16.73
N ASP A 176 -9.81 -4.48 17.82
CA ASP A 176 -10.47 -5.19 18.92
C ASP A 176 -11.54 -4.33 19.60
N ALA A 177 -11.20 -3.07 19.90
CA ALA A 177 -12.17 -2.13 20.48
C ALA A 177 -13.36 -1.85 19.55
N LEU A 178 -13.12 -1.75 18.22
CA LEU A 178 -14.18 -1.54 17.24
C LEU A 178 -15.07 -2.77 17.06
N VAL A 179 -14.48 -3.97 17.06
CA VAL A 179 -15.22 -5.25 17.03
C VAL A 179 -16.12 -5.37 18.24
N THR A 180 -15.62 -5.05 19.44
CA THR A 180 -16.41 -5.07 20.67
C THR A 180 -17.61 -4.12 20.59
N LYS A 181 -17.43 -2.89 20.07
CA LYS A 181 -18.52 -1.94 19.87
C LYS A 181 -19.52 -2.43 18.82
N ALA A 182 -19.03 -2.94 17.69
CA ALA A 182 -19.89 -3.48 16.64
C ALA A 182 -20.76 -4.64 17.17
N ASN A 183 -20.17 -5.56 17.92
CA ASN A 183 -20.90 -6.68 18.51
C ASN A 183 -21.99 -6.21 19.49
N GLY A 184 -21.71 -5.21 20.33
CA GLY A 184 -22.72 -4.63 21.20
C GLY A 184 -23.89 -3.99 20.46
N ILE A 185 -23.62 -3.39 19.27
CA ILE A 185 -24.68 -2.85 18.41
C ILE A 185 -25.47 -3.99 17.76
N LEU A 186 -24.81 -5.07 17.30
CA LEU A 186 -25.47 -6.24 16.72
C LEU A 186 -26.46 -6.88 17.70
N ASP A 187 -26.07 -7.00 18.98
CA ASP A 187 -26.97 -7.51 20.05
C ASP A 187 -28.21 -6.63 20.23
N GLN A 188 -28.02 -5.30 20.24
CA GLN A 188 -29.13 -4.37 20.39
C GLN A 188 -30.07 -4.42 19.17
N ILE A 189 -29.56 -4.54 17.96
CA ILE A 189 -30.35 -4.70 16.73
C ILE A 189 -31.16 -6.00 16.79
N ALA A 190 -30.56 -7.12 17.23
CA ALA A 190 -31.24 -8.40 17.38
C ALA A 190 -32.36 -8.33 18.43
N ALA A 191 -32.11 -7.66 19.56
CA ALA A 191 -33.13 -7.44 20.61
C ALA A 191 -34.32 -6.60 20.09
N LEU A 192 -34.06 -5.50 19.39
CA LEU A 192 -35.08 -4.67 18.77
C LEU A 192 -35.88 -5.41 17.69
N ASN A 193 -35.22 -6.24 16.86
CA ASN A 193 -35.90 -7.10 15.90
C ASN A 193 -36.89 -8.05 16.60
N SER A 194 -36.51 -8.61 17.75
CA SER A 194 -37.39 -9.47 18.57
C SER A 194 -38.61 -8.69 19.08
N GLN A 195 -38.41 -7.45 19.56
CA GLN A 195 -39.53 -6.59 20.04
C GLN A 195 -40.43 -6.19 18.88
N ILE A 196 -39.90 -5.77 17.75
CA ILE A 196 -40.65 -5.41 16.54
C ILE A 196 -41.51 -6.59 16.07
N ARG A 197 -40.92 -7.80 16.02
CA ARG A 197 -41.68 -9.00 15.63
C ARG A 197 -42.80 -9.30 16.60
N ALA A 198 -42.59 -9.19 17.92
CA ALA A 198 -43.60 -9.45 18.91
C ALA A 198 -44.76 -8.44 18.79
N SER A 199 -44.48 -7.15 18.63
CA SER A 199 -45.48 -6.11 18.44
C SER A 199 -46.21 -6.26 17.12
N THR A 200 -45.55 -6.56 16.02
CA THR A 200 -46.14 -6.79 14.70
C THR A 200 -47.09 -7.99 14.73
N ALA A 201 -46.75 -9.06 15.46
CA ALA A 201 -47.58 -10.27 15.55
C ALA A 201 -48.94 -10.03 16.24
N VAL A 202 -49.06 -9.00 17.08
CA VAL A 202 -50.33 -8.60 17.70
C VAL A 202 -51.03 -7.47 16.95
N GLY A 203 -50.51 -7.06 15.79
CA GLY A 203 -51.08 -6.02 14.93
C GLY A 203 -50.71 -4.60 15.33
N ASP A 204 -49.68 -4.43 16.16
CA ASP A 204 -49.19 -3.11 16.59
C ASP A 204 -48.22 -2.50 15.59
N SER A 205 -48.07 -1.17 15.61
CA SER A 205 -47.13 -0.42 14.77
C SER A 205 -45.90 0.01 15.59
N PRO A 206 -44.83 -0.81 15.69
CA PRO A 206 -43.68 -0.57 16.56
C PRO A 206 -42.71 0.46 15.98
N ASN A 207 -43.19 1.65 15.63
CA ASN A 207 -42.41 2.67 14.90
C ASN A 207 -41.18 3.13 15.66
N THR A 208 -41.28 3.39 16.95
CA THR A 208 -40.15 3.80 17.80
C THR A 208 -39.07 2.76 17.87
N PHE A 209 -39.40 1.47 17.93
CA PHE A 209 -38.42 0.40 17.90
C PHE A 209 -37.73 0.30 16.53
N LYS A 210 -38.48 0.56 15.45
CA LYS A 210 -37.90 0.62 14.09
C LYS A 210 -36.91 1.78 13.96
N ASP A 211 -37.25 2.97 14.47
CA ASP A 211 -36.39 4.15 14.49
C ASP A 211 -35.09 3.87 15.26
N GLN A 212 -35.21 3.31 16.46
CA GLN A 212 -34.04 2.93 17.27
C GLN A 212 -33.15 1.90 16.56
N ARG A 213 -33.76 0.89 15.95
CA ARG A 213 -33.02 -0.13 15.17
C ARG A 213 -32.28 0.49 13.99
N ASP A 214 -32.96 1.32 13.21
CA ASP A 214 -32.38 1.93 12.00
C ASP A 214 -31.24 2.88 12.38
N HIS A 215 -31.37 3.62 13.49
CA HIS A 215 -30.29 4.42 14.05
C HIS A 215 -29.09 3.57 14.48
N LEU A 216 -29.30 2.40 15.09
CA LEU A 216 -28.21 1.46 15.42
C LEU A 216 -27.55 0.89 14.16
N ILE A 217 -28.31 0.63 13.10
CA ILE A 217 -27.73 0.19 11.81
C ILE A 217 -26.90 1.32 11.18
N ASP A 218 -27.32 2.57 11.28
CA ASP A 218 -26.54 3.74 10.87
C ASP A 218 -25.21 3.84 11.65
N GLN A 219 -25.25 3.62 12.98
CA GLN A 219 -24.03 3.55 13.79
C GLN A 219 -23.13 2.37 13.40
N LEU A 220 -23.72 1.19 13.15
CA LEU A 220 -22.98 0.01 12.72
C LEU A 220 -22.26 0.25 11.38
N SER A 221 -22.89 0.99 10.48
CA SER A 221 -22.32 1.33 9.17
C SER A 221 -21.02 2.12 9.24
N GLN A 222 -20.75 2.81 10.35
CA GLN A 222 -19.49 3.50 10.57
C GLN A 222 -18.32 2.51 10.78
N TYR A 223 -18.61 1.34 11.36
CA TYR A 223 -17.61 0.32 11.67
C TYR A 223 -17.39 -0.66 10.51
N ILE A 224 -18.48 -1.05 9.85
CA ILE A 224 -18.47 -2.05 8.78
C ILE A 224 -19.53 -1.71 7.73
N SER A 225 -19.25 -1.97 6.45
CA SER A 225 -20.27 -1.80 5.40
C SER A 225 -21.45 -2.73 5.64
N THR A 226 -22.67 -2.15 5.72
CA THR A 226 -23.88 -2.89 6.01
C THR A 226 -24.83 -2.89 4.83
N GLN A 227 -25.46 -4.03 4.57
CA GLN A 227 -26.59 -4.20 3.67
C GLN A 227 -27.79 -4.66 4.49
N THR A 228 -28.98 -4.11 4.23
CA THR A 228 -30.19 -4.42 4.98
C THR A 228 -31.30 -4.93 4.07
N SER A 229 -32.10 -5.85 4.60
CA SER A 229 -33.32 -6.36 3.96
C SER A 229 -34.42 -6.55 4.99
N ILE A 230 -35.57 -5.91 4.77
CA ILE A 230 -36.73 -6.00 5.67
C ILE A 230 -37.47 -7.31 5.38
N GLN A 231 -37.75 -8.08 6.42
CA GLN A 231 -38.49 -9.33 6.36
C GLN A 231 -39.98 -9.10 6.56
N ALA A 232 -40.82 -10.03 6.12
CA ALA A 232 -42.27 -9.99 6.27
C ALA A 232 -42.72 -9.89 7.74
N THR A 233 -41.91 -10.35 8.69
CA THR A 233 -42.10 -10.27 10.14
C THR A 233 -41.85 -8.87 10.71
N GLY A 234 -41.40 -7.91 9.91
CA GLY A 234 -40.98 -6.59 10.33
C GLY A 234 -39.53 -6.54 10.85
N SER A 235 -38.89 -7.69 11.08
CA SER A 235 -37.45 -7.73 11.42
C SER A 235 -36.57 -7.33 10.22
N THR A 236 -35.36 -6.84 10.49
CA THR A 236 -34.39 -6.49 9.46
C THR A 236 -33.20 -7.47 9.51
N LEU A 237 -32.92 -8.09 8.38
CA LEU A 237 -31.66 -8.79 8.13
C LEU A 237 -30.57 -7.75 7.91
N VAL A 238 -29.47 -7.89 8.61
CA VAL A 238 -28.26 -7.07 8.41
C VAL A 238 -27.13 -8.00 7.96
N SER A 239 -26.46 -7.64 6.88
CA SER A 239 -25.37 -8.43 6.30
C SER A 239 -24.20 -7.56 5.84
N VAL A 240 -23.02 -8.18 5.69
CA VAL A 240 -21.82 -7.60 5.08
C VAL A 240 -21.39 -8.51 3.93
N ASN A 241 -21.40 -7.99 2.70
CA ASN A 241 -21.02 -8.76 1.50
C ASN A 241 -21.60 -10.18 1.43
N GLY A 242 -22.88 -10.30 1.75
CA GLY A 242 -23.61 -11.59 1.70
C GLY A 242 -23.50 -12.44 2.96
N GLN A 243 -22.63 -12.08 3.93
CA GLN A 243 -22.56 -12.76 5.22
C GLN A 243 -23.49 -12.09 6.23
N SER A 244 -24.33 -12.87 6.88
CA SER A 244 -25.29 -12.35 7.86
C SER A 244 -24.62 -11.92 9.15
N LEU A 245 -24.92 -10.70 9.60
CA LEU A 245 -24.53 -10.16 10.90
C LEU A 245 -25.70 -10.26 11.90
N VAL A 246 -26.92 -10.00 11.44
CA VAL A 246 -28.14 -10.20 12.25
C VAL A 246 -29.19 -10.89 11.38
N THR A 247 -29.73 -11.99 11.85
CA THR A 247 -30.88 -12.68 11.23
C THR A 247 -31.99 -12.77 12.26
N ASP A 248 -33.13 -12.15 11.96
CA ASP A 248 -34.27 -12.10 12.88
C ASP A 248 -33.86 -11.58 14.28
N ALA A 249 -33.81 -12.45 15.30
CA ALA A 249 -33.41 -12.08 16.67
C ALA A 249 -32.02 -12.64 17.06
N VAL A 250 -31.22 -13.08 16.11
CA VAL A 250 -29.90 -13.68 16.36
C VAL A 250 -28.80 -12.79 15.79
N ALA A 251 -27.86 -12.38 16.65
CA ALA A 251 -26.64 -11.71 16.25
C ALA A 251 -25.49 -12.70 16.03
N TYR A 252 -24.77 -12.55 14.94
CA TYR A 252 -23.54 -13.27 14.63
C TYR A 252 -22.35 -12.35 14.91
N HIS A 253 -21.65 -12.62 16.01
CA HIS A 253 -20.57 -11.77 16.47
C HIS A 253 -19.32 -11.87 15.59
N LEU A 254 -18.67 -10.76 15.41
CA LEU A 254 -17.33 -10.70 14.87
C LEU A 254 -16.33 -11.20 15.90
N ALA A 255 -15.31 -11.93 15.45
CA ALA A 255 -14.18 -12.33 16.27
C ALA A 255 -13.17 -11.19 16.43
N PRO A 256 -12.42 -11.12 17.55
CA PRO A 256 -11.31 -10.20 17.67
C PRO A 256 -10.34 -10.31 16.49
N PRO A 257 -9.72 -9.19 16.05
CA PRO A 257 -8.73 -9.23 14.99
C PRO A 257 -7.55 -10.13 15.33
N ILE A 258 -7.17 -11.01 14.43
CA ILE A 258 -6.02 -11.90 14.58
C ILE A 258 -5.01 -11.68 13.45
N VAL A 259 -3.73 -11.85 13.76
CA VAL A 259 -2.69 -11.88 12.74
C VAL A 259 -2.57 -13.31 12.25
N GLY A 260 -3.01 -13.55 11.02
CA GLY A 260 -2.77 -14.78 10.28
C GLY A 260 -1.66 -14.61 9.26
N VAL A 261 -1.54 -15.56 8.35
CA VAL A 261 -0.66 -15.47 7.20
C VAL A 261 -1.48 -15.60 5.92
N ASP A 262 -1.07 -14.87 4.88
CA ASP A 262 -1.61 -15.06 3.54
C ASP A 262 -1.04 -16.34 2.90
N PRO A 263 -1.51 -16.77 1.72
CA PRO A 263 -0.94 -17.92 1.00
C PRO A 263 0.56 -17.77 0.69
N SER A 264 1.08 -16.55 0.72
CA SER A 264 2.48 -16.22 0.49
C SER A 264 3.31 -16.21 1.78
N GLY A 265 2.70 -16.51 2.94
CA GLY A 265 3.37 -16.50 4.24
C GLY A 265 3.52 -15.11 4.88
N ASN A 266 2.96 -14.04 4.29
CA ASN A 266 3.04 -12.71 4.88
C ASN A 266 2.02 -12.54 6.00
N PRO A 267 2.36 -11.83 7.09
CA PRO A 267 1.41 -11.55 8.16
C PRO A 267 0.30 -10.60 7.68
N ILE A 268 -0.94 -11.04 7.83
CA ILE A 268 -2.13 -10.26 7.51
C ILE A 268 -3.08 -10.19 8.70
N LEU A 269 -3.72 -9.04 8.86
CA LEU A 269 -4.78 -8.84 9.84
C LEU A 269 -6.09 -9.40 9.30
N LYS A 270 -6.71 -10.32 10.06
CA LYS A 270 -7.97 -10.97 9.73
C LYS A 270 -9.02 -10.63 10.77
N ILE A 271 -10.26 -10.38 10.32
CA ILE A 271 -11.43 -10.25 11.16
C ILE A 271 -12.40 -11.34 10.69
N GLY A 272 -12.76 -12.26 11.55
CA GLY A 272 -13.65 -13.39 11.25
C GLY A 272 -14.92 -13.33 12.07
N PHE A 273 -15.66 -14.43 12.08
CA PHE A 273 -16.82 -14.63 12.93
C PHE A 273 -16.48 -15.53 14.12
N GLN A 274 -17.12 -15.28 15.26
CA GLN A 274 -17.01 -16.17 16.42
C GLN A 274 -17.62 -17.52 16.04
N GLY A 275 -16.84 -18.60 16.20
CA GLY A 275 -17.28 -19.96 15.89
C GLY A 275 -16.93 -20.45 14.48
N ASP A 276 -16.59 -19.57 13.54
CA ASP A 276 -16.04 -19.96 12.24
C ASP A 276 -14.86 -19.06 11.84
N PRO A 277 -13.65 -19.38 12.31
CA PRO A 277 -12.45 -18.60 12.00
C PRO A 277 -12.02 -18.72 10.51
N ASN A 278 -12.64 -19.60 9.73
CA ASN A 278 -12.31 -19.78 8.32
C ASN A 278 -13.00 -18.73 7.44
N ILE A 279 -14.09 -18.14 7.91
CA ILE A 279 -14.72 -17.00 7.23
C ILE A 279 -14.04 -15.73 7.71
N ALA A 280 -12.95 -15.34 7.07
CA ALA A 280 -12.22 -14.11 7.37
C ALA A 280 -12.70 -13.00 6.45
N LEU A 281 -13.30 -11.97 7.05
CA LEU A 281 -13.69 -10.76 6.34
C LEU A 281 -12.43 -9.98 5.91
N GLY A 282 -12.38 -9.53 4.68
CA GLY A 282 -11.34 -8.62 4.17
C GLY A 282 -10.03 -9.25 3.68
N THR A 283 -9.85 -10.56 3.85
CA THR A 283 -8.60 -11.25 3.48
C THR A 283 -8.78 -12.36 2.46
N ASP A 284 -9.99 -12.85 2.34
CA ASP A 284 -10.34 -13.83 1.32
C ASP A 284 -10.79 -13.07 0.05
N PRO A 285 -10.30 -13.41 -1.16
CA PRO A 285 -10.80 -12.81 -2.41
C PRO A 285 -12.32 -12.85 -2.57
N GLY A 286 -13.02 -13.67 -1.77
CA GLY A 286 -14.47 -13.84 -1.80
C GLY A 286 -15.29 -12.93 -0.88
N VAL A 287 -14.73 -12.35 0.20
CA VAL A 287 -15.51 -11.59 1.20
C VAL A 287 -14.77 -10.32 1.64
N PRO A 288 -14.72 -9.26 0.82
CA PRO A 288 -14.11 -8.00 1.22
C PRO A 288 -14.92 -7.35 2.35
N LEU A 289 -14.27 -6.66 3.29
CA LEU A 289 -14.94 -5.85 4.33
C LEU A 289 -15.76 -4.67 3.76
N GLY A 290 -15.55 -4.34 2.48
CA GLY A 290 -16.19 -3.20 1.84
C GLY A 290 -15.58 -1.89 2.31
N SER A 291 -16.26 -1.19 3.20
CA SER A 291 -15.87 0.09 3.79
C SER A 291 -16.14 0.11 5.30
N GLY A 292 -15.92 1.25 5.95
CA GLY A 292 -16.02 1.40 7.40
C GLY A 292 -14.64 1.38 8.08
N GLN A 293 -14.64 1.65 9.38
CA GLN A 293 -13.40 1.77 10.15
C GLN A 293 -12.60 0.47 10.15
N LEU A 294 -13.25 -0.68 10.29
CA LEU A 294 -12.59 -1.99 10.29
C LEU A 294 -11.92 -2.30 8.94
N ALA A 295 -12.58 -1.93 7.83
CA ALA A 295 -11.98 -2.06 6.51
C ALA A 295 -10.77 -1.11 6.34
N GLY A 296 -10.86 0.12 6.85
CA GLY A 296 -9.76 1.08 6.83
C GLY A 296 -8.54 0.57 7.60
N LEU A 297 -8.74 -0.03 8.78
CA LEU A 297 -7.66 -0.63 9.58
C LEU A 297 -7.03 -1.83 8.90
N THR A 298 -7.83 -2.73 8.33
CA THR A 298 -7.30 -3.92 7.63
C THR A 298 -6.54 -3.54 6.37
N ASP A 299 -6.99 -2.58 5.59
CA ASP A 299 -6.28 -2.06 4.42
C ASP A 299 -4.95 -1.40 4.80
N LEU A 300 -4.96 -0.56 5.85
CA LEU A 300 -3.73 0.03 6.39
C LEU A 300 -2.72 -1.05 6.80
N TYR A 301 -3.14 -2.04 7.56
CA TYR A 301 -2.26 -3.11 8.04
C TYR A 301 -1.73 -3.97 6.90
N ASN A 302 -2.63 -4.50 6.06
CA ASN A 302 -2.32 -5.53 5.07
C ASN A 302 -1.62 -4.94 3.83
N ASN A 303 -2.06 -3.78 3.37
CA ASN A 303 -1.61 -3.19 2.11
C ASN A 303 -0.61 -2.06 2.34
N LYS A 304 -0.99 -0.99 3.05
CA LYS A 304 -0.20 0.23 3.13
C LYS A 304 1.06 0.06 3.98
N LEU A 305 0.91 -0.24 5.27
CA LEU A 305 2.05 -0.38 6.20
C LEU A 305 2.97 -1.54 5.82
N THR A 306 2.41 -2.63 5.30
CA THR A 306 3.20 -3.77 4.80
C THR A 306 4.01 -3.38 3.57
N SER A 307 3.44 -2.61 2.65
CA SER A 307 4.16 -2.10 1.47
C SER A 307 5.28 -1.13 1.87
N TYR A 308 5.01 -0.18 2.78
CA TYR A 308 6.02 0.77 3.24
C TYR A 308 7.16 0.08 3.99
N GLY A 309 6.85 -0.90 4.85
CA GLY A 309 7.85 -1.72 5.51
C GLY A 309 8.78 -2.44 4.54
N ARG A 310 8.20 -3.10 3.53
CA ARG A 310 8.99 -3.79 2.48
C ARG A 310 9.85 -2.84 1.66
N GLN A 311 9.35 -1.64 1.33
CA GLN A 311 10.13 -0.63 0.61
C GLN A 311 11.31 -0.13 1.45
N LEU A 312 11.09 0.08 2.75
CA LEU A 312 12.13 0.49 3.67
C LEU A 312 13.18 -0.60 3.88
N ASP A 313 12.76 -1.87 3.99
CA ASP A 313 13.66 -3.03 4.06
C ASP A 313 14.48 -3.17 2.78
N GLY A 314 13.84 -3.00 1.62
CA GLY A 314 14.52 -3.02 0.31
C GLY A 314 15.56 -1.91 0.18
N PHE A 315 15.25 -0.70 0.66
CA PHE A 315 16.21 0.40 0.69
C PHE A 315 17.40 0.10 1.61
N ALA A 316 17.15 -0.39 2.83
CA ALA A 316 18.20 -0.72 3.79
C ALA A 316 19.12 -1.84 3.27
N ALA A 317 18.54 -2.87 2.67
CA ALA A 317 19.28 -3.96 2.05
C ALA A 317 20.11 -3.49 0.85
N ALA A 318 19.55 -2.67 -0.04
CA ALA A 318 20.27 -2.11 -1.19
C ALA A 318 21.43 -1.22 -0.74
N LEU A 319 21.19 -0.31 0.21
CA LEU A 319 22.22 0.55 0.79
C LEU A 319 23.35 -0.28 1.39
N ALA A 320 23.03 -1.25 2.24
CA ALA A 320 24.00 -2.08 2.92
C ALA A 320 24.79 -2.95 1.91
N ASN A 321 24.13 -3.57 0.97
CA ASN A 321 24.77 -4.42 -0.04
C ASN A 321 25.75 -3.63 -0.91
N GLU A 322 25.33 -2.44 -1.38
CA GLU A 322 26.18 -1.63 -2.24
C GLU A 322 27.37 -1.03 -1.47
N VAL A 323 27.16 -0.52 -0.27
CA VAL A 323 28.24 0.00 0.56
C VAL A 323 29.20 -1.12 0.99
N ASN A 324 28.66 -2.27 1.43
CA ASN A 324 29.48 -3.42 1.81
C ASN A 324 30.30 -3.97 0.64
N ARG A 325 29.75 -3.95 -0.57
CA ARG A 325 30.48 -4.35 -1.77
C ARG A 325 31.77 -3.55 -1.94
N VAL A 326 31.71 -2.24 -1.68
CA VAL A 326 32.89 -1.38 -1.79
C VAL A 326 33.81 -1.56 -0.59
N THR A 327 33.26 -1.61 0.64
CA THR A 327 34.10 -1.74 1.84
C THR A 327 34.81 -3.09 1.92
N LEU A 328 34.19 -4.18 1.47
CA LEU A 328 34.82 -5.51 1.40
C LEU A 328 35.91 -5.60 0.32
N ALA A 329 35.80 -4.81 -0.75
CA ALA A 329 36.82 -4.72 -1.79
C ALA A 329 37.96 -3.77 -1.43
N GLY A 330 37.78 -2.95 -0.40
CA GLY A 330 38.76 -1.97 0.05
C GLY A 330 39.73 -2.48 1.08
N TYR A 331 40.63 -1.60 1.48
CA TYR A 331 41.61 -1.83 2.53
C TYR A 331 41.55 -0.72 3.58
N ASP A 332 41.77 -1.11 4.82
CA ASP A 332 41.82 -0.22 5.94
C ASP A 332 43.11 0.64 5.97
N LYS A 333 43.28 1.48 7.00
CA LYS A 333 44.46 2.32 7.16
C LYS A 333 45.75 1.50 7.34
N ASN A 334 45.66 0.27 7.83
CA ASN A 334 46.78 -0.62 8.12
C ASN A 334 47.09 -1.58 6.94
N GLY A 335 46.37 -1.45 5.84
CA GLY A 335 46.50 -2.34 4.69
C GLY A 335 45.82 -3.70 4.88
N VAL A 336 44.94 -3.84 5.86
CA VAL A 336 44.16 -5.05 6.10
C VAL A 336 42.89 -4.99 5.22
N ALA A 337 42.52 -6.15 4.67
CA ALA A 337 41.30 -6.27 3.86
C ALA A 337 40.08 -5.77 4.60
N GLY A 338 39.22 -5.03 3.91
CA GLY A 338 38.07 -4.36 4.48
C GLY A 338 37.00 -5.32 4.98
N ALA A 339 36.20 -4.82 5.90
CA ALA A 339 35.04 -5.53 6.46
C ALA A 339 33.74 -4.86 6.02
N ALA A 340 32.62 -5.56 6.20
CA ALA A 340 31.29 -5.02 5.94
C ALA A 340 30.99 -3.84 6.88
N LEU A 341 30.65 -2.68 6.32
CA LEU A 341 30.27 -1.51 7.11
C LEU A 341 28.90 -1.72 7.76
N PHE A 342 27.96 -2.33 7.07
CA PHE A 342 26.63 -2.66 7.59
C PHE A 342 26.44 -4.17 7.74
N GLN A 343 25.83 -4.57 8.82
CA GLN A 343 25.50 -5.98 9.08
C GLN A 343 24.17 -6.08 9.84
N PRO A 344 23.50 -7.24 9.88
CA PRO A 344 22.31 -7.42 10.69
C PRO A 344 22.69 -7.48 12.19
N ILE A 345 21.78 -7.06 13.05
CA ILE A 345 21.93 -7.16 14.52
C ILE A 345 22.15 -8.62 14.91
N THR A 346 21.39 -9.54 14.34
CA THR A 346 21.52 -10.99 14.54
C THR A 346 22.19 -11.58 13.30
N ASN A 347 23.34 -12.22 13.49
CA ASN A 347 24.08 -12.85 12.40
C ASN A 347 23.25 -13.95 11.73
N GLY A 348 23.37 -14.08 10.42
CA GLY A 348 22.66 -15.06 9.61
C GLY A 348 21.29 -14.63 9.11
N LEU A 349 20.79 -13.47 9.53
CA LEU A 349 19.58 -12.87 8.96
C LEU A 349 19.91 -11.96 7.79
N ALA A 350 18.98 -11.81 6.86
CA ALA A 350 19.06 -10.79 5.83
C ALA A 350 18.99 -9.38 6.47
N ILE A 351 19.71 -8.43 5.89
CA ILE A 351 19.65 -7.03 6.34
C ILE A 351 18.29 -6.45 5.95
N SER A 352 17.64 -5.83 6.94
CA SER A 352 16.38 -5.10 6.81
C SER A 352 16.49 -3.76 7.55
N ALA A 353 15.55 -2.87 7.35
CA ALA A 353 15.51 -1.59 8.06
C ALA A 353 15.43 -1.79 9.59
N GLY A 354 14.75 -2.83 10.04
CA GLY A 354 14.59 -3.11 11.47
C GLY A 354 15.78 -3.79 12.15
N ASN A 355 16.79 -4.27 11.38
CA ASN A 355 17.90 -5.02 11.97
C ASN A 355 19.29 -4.57 11.51
N ILE A 356 19.40 -3.51 10.72
CA ILE A 356 20.68 -2.97 10.25
C ILE A 356 21.46 -2.32 11.39
N LYS A 357 22.77 -2.59 11.46
CA LYS A 357 23.72 -1.92 12.34
C LYS A 357 25.07 -1.75 11.65
N THR A 358 25.97 -0.94 12.21
CA THR A 358 27.35 -0.87 11.76
C THR A 358 28.14 -2.10 12.23
N GLY A 359 28.95 -2.66 11.32
CA GLY A 359 29.85 -3.80 11.59
C GLY A 359 31.24 -3.37 11.99
N ILE A 360 31.68 -2.18 11.58
CA ILE A 360 32.96 -1.60 11.87
C ILE A 360 32.81 -0.61 13.02
N THR A 361 33.62 -0.76 14.07
CA THR A 361 33.59 0.12 15.26
C THR A 361 34.87 0.94 15.40
N ASP A 362 35.99 0.43 14.89
CA ASP A 362 37.28 1.16 14.92
C ASP A 362 37.44 1.97 13.62
N PRO A 363 37.61 3.32 13.73
CA PRO A 363 37.80 4.17 12.57
C PRO A 363 39.01 3.79 11.71
N ALA A 364 40.05 3.20 12.30
CA ALA A 364 41.20 2.75 11.56
C ALA A 364 40.89 1.59 10.58
N GLN A 365 39.87 0.77 10.92
CA GLN A 365 39.42 -0.38 10.13
C GLN A 365 38.44 -0.01 9.01
N LEU A 366 37.96 1.24 8.95
CA LEU A 366 37.07 1.67 7.86
C LEU A 366 37.87 1.70 6.54
N PRO A 367 37.47 0.95 5.50
CA PRO A 367 38.19 0.98 4.22
C PRO A 367 37.98 2.31 3.50
N ALA A 368 39.08 3.01 3.19
CA ALA A 368 39.07 4.22 2.36
C ALA A 368 39.85 3.99 1.06
N GLY A 369 40.84 3.13 1.09
CA GLY A 369 41.65 2.77 -0.04
C GLY A 369 41.10 1.56 -0.79
N LEU A 370 41.31 1.52 -2.11
CA LEU A 370 41.25 0.33 -2.91
C LEU A 370 42.70 -0.03 -3.17
N ALA A 371 43.19 -1.16 -2.64
CA ALA A 371 44.52 -1.60 -3.05
C ALA A 371 44.47 -1.80 -4.57
N SER A 372 45.25 -1.03 -5.25
CA SER A 372 45.51 -1.21 -6.69
C SER A 372 46.23 -2.53 -7.03
N THR A 373 46.50 -3.28 -5.97
CA THR A 373 47.30 -4.52 -6.06
C THR A 373 46.50 -5.80 -5.96
N ALA A 374 45.23 -5.76 -5.52
CA ALA A 374 44.38 -6.95 -5.54
C ALA A 374 43.77 -7.24 -6.92
N GLY A 375 44.40 -6.88 -7.95
CA GLY A 375 44.05 -7.10 -9.34
C GLY A 375 44.82 -6.13 -10.20
N GLY A 376 46.13 -6.27 -10.21
CA GLY A 376 47.13 -5.45 -10.82
C GLY A 376 46.65 -4.32 -11.73
N SER A 377 47.02 -3.11 -11.45
CA SER A 377 47.00 -2.09 -12.49
C SER A 377 48.06 -2.45 -13.49
N LEU A 378 47.67 -2.73 -14.72
CA LEU A 378 48.60 -2.82 -15.83
C LEU A 378 49.02 -1.39 -16.18
N VAL A 379 50.23 -1.03 -15.83
CA VAL A 379 50.79 0.29 -16.16
C VAL A 379 51.61 0.13 -17.40
N LEU A 380 51.13 0.64 -18.53
CA LEU A 380 51.84 0.70 -19.78
C LEU A 380 52.56 2.04 -19.86
N LYS A 381 53.86 2.03 -19.85
CA LYS A 381 54.66 3.23 -20.12
C LYS A 381 54.70 3.42 -21.64
N LEU A 382 54.10 4.51 -22.11
CA LEU A 382 54.19 4.89 -23.51
C LEU A 382 55.69 5.04 -23.85
N ASN A 383 56.13 4.29 -24.81
CA ASN A 383 57.52 4.32 -25.25
C ASN A 383 57.68 5.52 -26.19
N SER A 384 57.90 6.69 -25.62
CA SER A 384 58.18 7.90 -26.40
C SER A 384 59.61 8.35 -26.15
N ALA A 385 60.42 8.36 -27.17
CA ALA A 385 61.68 9.06 -27.15
C ALA A 385 61.41 10.57 -27.09
N ASN A 386 61.32 11.11 -25.88
CA ASN A 386 61.27 12.55 -25.56
C ASN A 386 60.03 13.38 -25.91
N ASN A 387 58.91 12.81 -26.33
CA ASN A 387 57.69 13.58 -26.60
C ASN A 387 56.55 13.20 -25.64
N VAL A 388 55.89 14.24 -25.05
CA VAL A 388 54.65 14.11 -24.29
C VAL A 388 53.53 13.84 -25.29
N VAL A 389 52.84 12.70 -25.18
CA VAL A 389 51.70 12.38 -26.02
C VAL A 389 50.48 13.03 -25.44
N ASP A 390 49.77 13.82 -26.22
CA ASP A 390 48.47 14.35 -25.90
C ASP A 390 47.41 13.21 -26.04
N SER A 391 46.58 13.01 -25.04
CA SER A 391 45.53 11.99 -25.05
C SER A 391 44.50 12.18 -26.16
N SER A 392 44.37 13.39 -26.68
CA SER A 392 43.51 13.73 -27.82
C SER A 392 44.18 13.45 -29.18
N ALA A 393 45.49 13.19 -29.20
CA ALA A 393 46.18 12.93 -30.44
C ALA A 393 45.78 11.59 -31.06
N PRO A 394 45.69 11.52 -32.40
CA PRO A 394 45.40 10.24 -33.09
C PRO A 394 46.43 9.13 -32.74
N ILE A 395 45.96 7.90 -32.52
CA ILE A 395 46.77 6.75 -32.16
C ILE A 395 47.85 6.42 -33.24
N GLY A 396 47.61 6.84 -34.48
CA GLY A 396 48.60 6.77 -35.57
C GLY A 396 49.65 7.90 -35.59
N ASN A 397 49.69 8.81 -34.59
CA ASN A 397 50.60 9.94 -34.53
C ASN A 397 52.07 9.42 -34.35
N PRO A 398 53.05 9.94 -35.05
CA PRO A 398 54.46 9.59 -34.92
C PRO A 398 55.08 9.90 -33.55
N SER A 399 54.33 10.56 -32.64
CA SER A 399 54.71 10.68 -31.23
C SER A 399 54.71 9.36 -30.45
N PHE A 400 54.04 8.34 -30.96
CA PHE A 400 54.11 6.97 -30.44
C PHE A 400 55.35 6.25 -31.02
N ALA A 401 56.06 5.49 -30.18
CA ALA A 401 57.28 4.76 -30.59
C ALA A 401 57.00 3.65 -31.63
N ALA A 402 55.78 3.19 -31.70
CA ALA A 402 55.30 2.24 -32.72
C ALA A 402 53.90 2.68 -33.19
N PRO A 403 53.79 3.77 -33.99
CA PRO A 403 52.48 4.25 -34.46
C PRO A 403 51.83 3.20 -35.36
N LEU A 404 50.55 3.00 -35.25
CA LEU A 404 49.79 2.20 -36.21
C LEU A 404 49.78 2.94 -37.54
N ALA A 405 50.42 2.36 -38.54
CA ALA A 405 50.70 3.00 -39.84
C ALA A 405 49.43 3.26 -40.70
N ALA A 406 48.28 2.73 -40.33
CA ALA A 406 46.98 2.90 -41.01
C ALA A 406 45.82 2.66 -40.01
N PRO A 407 44.60 3.09 -40.32
CA PRO A 407 43.42 2.74 -39.55
C PRO A 407 43.36 1.21 -39.39
N THR A 408 43.36 0.74 -38.14
CA THR A 408 43.43 -0.68 -37.82
C THR A 408 42.25 -1.07 -36.96
N THR A 409 41.57 -2.13 -37.34
CA THR A 409 40.56 -2.79 -36.53
C THR A 409 41.21 -4.01 -35.86
N GLY A 410 40.87 -4.25 -34.62
CA GLY A 410 41.39 -5.40 -33.89
C GLY A 410 40.52 -5.77 -32.70
N THR A 411 40.96 -6.78 -31.99
CA THR A 411 40.23 -7.25 -30.81
C THR A 411 41.18 -7.42 -29.64
N ILE A 412 40.82 -6.90 -28.50
CA ILE A 412 41.44 -7.15 -27.20
C ILE A 412 40.62 -8.18 -26.47
N THR A 413 41.22 -9.22 -25.97
CA THR A 413 40.57 -10.15 -25.05
C THR A 413 40.85 -9.72 -23.63
N VAL A 414 39.80 -9.40 -22.89
CA VAL A 414 39.83 -9.11 -21.45
C VAL A 414 39.31 -10.35 -20.74
N THR A 415 40.14 -10.98 -19.95
CA THR A 415 39.74 -12.14 -19.15
C THR A 415 39.64 -11.68 -17.70
N THR A 416 38.45 -11.75 -17.13
CA THR A 416 38.19 -11.36 -15.74
C THR A 416 37.61 -12.58 -15.03
N ASP A 417 38.20 -13.00 -13.92
CA ASP A 417 37.75 -14.16 -13.14
C ASP A 417 37.58 -15.45 -13.99
N GLY A 418 38.49 -15.64 -14.95
CA GLY A 418 38.44 -16.77 -15.86
C GLY A 418 37.45 -16.66 -17.02
N VAL A 419 36.69 -15.59 -17.11
CA VAL A 419 35.76 -15.34 -18.22
C VAL A 419 36.40 -14.40 -19.23
N ALA A 420 36.65 -14.88 -20.45
CA ALA A 420 37.18 -14.09 -21.53
C ALA A 420 36.07 -13.31 -22.26
N GLN A 421 36.26 -12.01 -22.44
CA GLN A 421 35.38 -11.12 -23.19
C GLN A 421 36.21 -10.38 -24.25
N ASN A 422 35.65 -10.18 -25.43
CA ASN A 422 36.35 -9.55 -26.54
C ASN A 422 35.90 -8.10 -26.70
N PHE A 423 36.83 -7.17 -26.69
CA PHE A 423 36.66 -5.77 -27.02
C PHE A 423 37.16 -5.52 -28.44
N ALA A 424 36.25 -5.14 -29.34
CA ALA A 424 36.64 -4.76 -30.69
C ALA A 424 36.97 -3.25 -30.73
N TYR A 425 38.14 -2.90 -31.25
CA TYR A 425 38.53 -1.51 -31.43
C TYR A 425 38.68 -1.15 -32.91
N ASP A 426 38.51 0.10 -33.24
CA ASP A 426 38.67 0.65 -34.60
C ASP A 426 39.34 2.03 -34.51
N THR A 427 40.63 2.09 -34.79
CA THR A 427 41.39 3.34 -34.75
C THR A 427 41.07 4.30 -35.91
N GLY A 428 40.34 3.84 -36.91
CA GLY A 428 39.84 4.65 -38.01
C GLY A 428 38.51 5.31 -37.76
N ALA A 429 37.69 4.76 -36.84
CA ALA A 429 36.31 5.21 -36.59
C ALA A 429 36.04 5.58 -35.13
N THR A 430 36.08 4.61 -34.21
CA THR A 430 35.64 4.81 -32.82
C THR A 430 36.77 5.12 -31.85
N ASP A 431 37.98 4.64 -32.09
CA ASP A 431 39.12 4.67 -31.16
C ASP A 431 40.30 5.44 -31.74
N LYS A 432 40.03 6.61 -32.33
CA LYS A 432 41.04 7.43 -33.02
C LYS A 432 42.10 8.03 -32.11
N SER A 433 41.79 8.26 -30.84
CA SER A 433 42.67 8.81 -29.83
C SER A 433 42.63 7.98 -28.55
N ILE A 434 43.61 8.21 -27.64
CA ILE A 434 43.64 7.55 -26.33
C ILE A 434 42.36 7.85 -25.56
N ASP A 435 41.87 9.07 -25.56
CA ASP A 435 40.66 9.43 -24.86
C ASP A 435 39.43 8.69 -25.40
N GLN A 436 39.32 8.57 -26.73
CA GLN A 436 38.24 7.83 -27.36
C GLN A 436 38.33 6.33 -27.07
N PHE A 437 39.53 5.77 -27.14
CA PHE A 437 39.77 4.38 -26.76
C PHE A 437 39.39 4.11 -25.30
N VAL A 438 39.83 4.98 -24.38
CA VAL A 438 39.51 4.85 -22.94
C VAL A 438 37.98 4.94 -22.72
N ALA A 439 37.32 5.90 -23.34
CA ALA A 439 35.88 6.06 -23.23
C ALA A 439 35.11 4.84 -23.78
N HIS A 440 35.53 4.36 -24.97
CA HIS A 440 34.90 3.19 -25.59
C HIS A 440 35.16 1.91 -24.80
N PHE A 441 36.41 1.67 -24.34
CA PHE A 441 36.73 0.53 -23.49
C PHE A 441 35.93 0.50 -22.21
N ASN A 442 35.87 1.63 -21.52
CA ASN A 442 35.13 1.74 -20.26
C ASN A 442 33.60 1.60 -20.42
N SER A 443 33.08 1.89 -21.62
CA SER A 443 31.65 1.70 -21.92
C SER A 443 31.21 0.25 -21.98
N GLN A 444 32.16 -0.69 -22.18
CA GLN A 444 31.87 -2.13 -22.37
C GLN A 444 31.70 -2.93 -21.07
N ASN A 445 32.05 -2.34 -19.93
CA ASN A 445 31.78 -2.93 -18.62
C ASN A 445 32.43 -4.29 -18.35
N PHE A 446 33.70 -4.45 -18.74
CA PHE A 446 34.45 -5.72 -18.57
C PHE A 446 34.84 -6.03 -17.12
N GLY A 447 34.51 -5.21 -16.14
CA GLY A 447 35.03 -5.31 -14.78
C GLY A 447 36.47 -4.78 -14.64
N VAL A 448 36.98 -4.17 -15.70
CA VAL A 448 38.28 -3.49 -15.76
C VAL A 448 38.05 -2.14 -16.42
N THR A 449 38.61 -1.08 -15.86
CA THR A 449 38.59 0.29 -16.42
C THR A 449 39.97 0.63 -16.97
N ALA A 450 39.97 1.37 -18.06
CA ALA A 450 41.17 2.01 -18.62
C ALA A 450 41.21 3.48 -18.18
N SER A 451 42.42 4.01 -17.94
CA SER A 451 42.67 5.43 -17.72
C SER A 451 44.03 5.81 -18.29
N PHE A 452 44.18 7.09 -18.64
CA PHE A 452 45.47 7.61 -19.10
C PHE A 452 45.94 8.72 -18.15
N ASP A 453 47.20 8.59 -17.70
CA ASP A 453 47.89 9.61 -16.92
C ASP A 453 48.78 10.45 -17.87
N PRO A 454 48.38 11.70 -18.19
CA PRO A 454 49.11 12.54 -19.13
C PRO A 454 50.45 13.07 -18.56
N VAL A 455 50.61 13.08 -17.23
CA VAL A 455 51.83 13.55 -16.57
C VAL A 455 52.86 12.43 -16.54
N ALA A 456 52.46 11.26 -16.13
CA ALA A 456 53.31 10.09 -16.07
C ALA A 456 53.47 9.37 -17.43
N GLN A 457 52.67 9.78 -18.44
CA GLN A 457 52.60 9.18 -19.78
C GLN A 457 52.36 7.66 -19.71
N LYS A 458 51.33 7.30 -18.94
CA LYS A 458 50.99 5.90 -18.65
C LYS A 458 49.54 5.62 -18.94
N MET A 459 49.31 4.49 -19.64
CA MET A 459 47.99 3.88 -19.69
C MET A 459 47.86 2.92 -18.51
N VAL A 460 46.77 3.04 -17.78
CA VAL A 460 46.50 2.20 -16.60
C VAL A 460 45.21 1.45 -16.84
N PHE A 461 45.27 0.14 -16.76
CA PHE A 461 44.07 -0.72 -16.69
C PHE A 461 43.95 -1.19 -15.24
N ALA A 462 42.84 -0.95 -14.63
CA ALA A 462 42.57 -1.31 -13.24
C ALA A 462 41.23 -2.03 -13.14
N ARG A 463 41.11 -2.94 -12.19
CA ARG A 463 39.82 -3.57 -11.91
C ARG A 463 38.81 -2.52 -11.49
N ASP A 464 37.64 -2.56 -12.10
CA ASP A 464 36.51 -1.69 -11.70
C ASP A 464 35.79 -2.30 -10.51
N PRO A 465 35.93 -1.73 -9.29
CA PRO A 465 35.28 -2.26 -8.11
C PRO A 465 33.76 -2.06 -8.14
N SER A 466 33.28 -1.16 -8.97
CA SER A 466 31.83 -0.99 -9.18
C SER A 466 31.24 -2.13 -10.00
N ASN A 467 32.07 -2.88 -10.71
CA ASN A 467 31.71 -3.94 -11.64
C ASN A 467 32.35 -5.29 -11.27
N ILE A 468 32.60 -5.52 -9.98
CA ILE A 468 32.97 -6.84 -9.49
C ILE A 468 31.89 -7.82 -9.92
N SER A 469 32.23 -8.72 -10.79
CA SER A 469 31.33 -9.67 -11.43
C SER A 469 30.37 -10.31 -10.45
N LEU A 470 29.07 -10.24 -10.75
CA LEU A 470 27.99 -10.86 -10.01
C LEU A 470 28.08 -12.39 -9.91
N LEU A 471 29.07 -13.01 -10.61
CA LEU A 471 29.36 -14.44 -10.55
C LEU A 471 29.82 -14.89 -9.14
N HIS A 472 30.38 -13.99 -8.33
CA HIS A 472 30.71 -14.32 -6.93
C HIS A 472 29.50 -14.12 -5.97
N ARG A 473 28.42 -13.48 -6.39
CA ARG A 473 27.21 -13.34 -5.56
C ARG A 473 26.38 -14.63 -5.43
N GLY A 474 26.46 -15.54 -6.37
CA GLY A 474 25.73 -16.83 -6.31
C GLY A 474 26.18 -17.78 -5.20
N ALA A 475 27.38 -17.56 -4.65
CA ALA A 475 27.93 -18.40 -3.59
C ALA A 475 27.85 -17.78 -2.18
N GLN A 476 27.38 -16.54 -2.03
CA GLN A 476 27.39 -15.81 -0.75
C GLN A 476 26.02 -15.62 -0.10
N ASN A 477 24.99 -16.35 -0.46
CA ASN A 477 23.85 -16.50 0.42
C ASN A 477 24.20 -17.52 1.51
N ASN A 478 24.51 -17.00 2.71
CA ASN A 478 24.61 -17.75 3.97
C ASN A 478 25.87 -18.55 4.31
N VAL A 479 27.02 -18.19 3.79
CA VAL A 479 28.26 -18.75 4.37
C VAL A 479 29.10 -17.60 4.91
N PRO A 480 29.49 -17.60 6.22
CA PRO A 480 30.47 -16.65 6.73
C PRO A 480 31.78 -16.87 5.97
N PRO A 481 32.60 -15.83 5.75
CA PRO A 481 33.88 -15.98 5.02
C PRO A 481 34.72 -17.02 5.74
N VAL A 482 34.88 -18.17 5.09
CA VAL A 482 35.76 -19.23 5.56
C VAL A 482 37.18 -18.86 5.14
N GLY A 483 37.92 -18.30 6.07
CA GLY A 483 39.39 -18.36 6.07
C GLY A 483 40.13 -17.55 4.98
N PRO A 484 41.41 -17.32 5.17
CA PRO A 484 42.25 -16.40 4.41
C PRO A 484 42.73 -16.92 3.04
N ASN A 485 41.96 -17.74 2.35
CA ASN A 485 42.34 -18.36 1.08
C ASN A 485 41.34 -18.15 -0.06
N VAL A 486 40.74 -16.96 -0.18
CA VAL A 486 40.15 -16.56 -1.46
C VAL A 486 41.27 -15.97 -2.30
N THR A 487 41.75 -16.72 -3.28
CA THR A 487 42.70 -16.23 -4.28
C THR A 487 42.12 -15.01 -4.95
N ASP A 488 42.78 -13.87 -4.84
CA ASP A 488 42.37 -12.60 -5.44
C ASP A 488 42.04 -12.79 -6.93
N PRO A 489 40.91 -12.21 -7.37
CA PRO A 489 40.50 -12.34 -8.76
C PRO A 489 41.49 -11.66 -9.68
N THR A 490 42.06 -12.45 -10.61
CA THR A 490 43.00 -11.98 -11.60
C THR A 490 42.29 -11.50 -12.85
N PHE A 491 42.81 -10.46 -13.50
CA PHE A 491 42.41 -10.14 -14.88
C PHE A 491 43.61 -10.17 -15.81
N THR A 492 43.38 -10.50 -17.06
CA THR A 492 44.36 -10.44 -18.13
C THR A 492 43.81 -9.66 -19.31
N ILE A 493 44.68 -8.91 -19.97
CA ILE A 493 44.33 -8.18 -21.21
C ILE A 493 45.38 -8.62 -22.25
N ALA A 494 44.92 -9.10 -23.38
CA ALA A 494 45.79 -9.52 -24.48
C ALA A 494 45.20 -9.09 -25.83
N ASP A 495 46.06 -8.68 -26.76
CA ASP A 495 45.65 -8.59 -28.15
C ASP A 495 45.27 -9.98 -28.65
N ALA A 496 44.16 -10.12 -29.37
CA ALA A 496 43.80 -11.38 -29.99
C ALA A 496 44.90 -11.79 -31.02
N PRO A 497 45.24 -13.08 -31.14
CA PRO A 497 46.25 -13.51 -32.06
C PRO A 497 45.87 -13.19 -33.50
N GLY A 498 46.55 -12.23 -34.11
CA GLY A 498 46.36 -11.76 -35.47
C GLY A 498 47.65 -11.15 -36.04
N ALA A 499 47.74 -11.00 -37.33
CA ALA A 499 48.97 -10.59 -38.03
C ALA A 499 49.26 -9.07 -37.79
N GLY A 500 50.13 -8.77 -36.86
CA GLY A 500 50.68 -7.44 -36.63
C GLY A 500 50.62 -6.97 -35.19
N PRO A 501 51.31 -5.87 -34.82
CA PRO A 501 51.21 -5.28 -33.49
C PRO A 501 49.80 -4.73 -33.27
N GLY A 502 49.11 -5.25 -32.27
CA GLY A 502 47.82 -4.75 -31.84
C GLY A 502 47.93 -3.42 -31.11
N ILE A 503 46.80 -2.85 -30.71
CA ILE A 503 46.72 -1.55 -30.03
C ILE A 503 47.46 -1.54 -28.68
N LEU A 504 47.52 -2.69 -27.99
CA LEU A 504 48.25 -2.79 -26.73
C LEU A 504 49.75 -2.67 -26.94
N ALA A 505 50.28 -3.15 -28.06
CA ALA A 505 51.70 -2.98 -28.42
C ALA A 505 52.04 -1.49 -28.67
N VAL A 506 51.12 -0.72 -29.28
CA VAL A 506 51.25 0.73 -29.48
C VAL A 506 51.23 1.46 -28.14
N LEU A 507 50.38 1.02 -27.23
CA LEU A 507 50.27 1.58 -25.89
C LEU A 507 51.42 1.17 -24.96
N GLY A 508 52.42 0.40 -25.47
CA GLY A 508 53.64 0.04 -24.74
C GLY A 508 53.62 -1.36 -24.09
N ALA A 509 52.59 -2.15 -24.38
CA ALA A 509 52.50 -3.51 -23.91
C ALA A 509 53.06 -4.48 -24.97
N GLY A 510 54.14 -5.15 -24.66
CA GLY A 510 54.38 -6.45 -25.27
C GLY A 510 53.24 -7.42 -24.86
N ALA A 511 53.19 -8.63 -25.47
CA ALA A 511 52.20 -9.65 -25.09
C ALA A 511 52.17 -9.83 -23.57
N ILE A 512 51.07 -9.42 -22.95
CA ILE A 512 50.91 -9.41 -21.49
C ILE A 512 50.33 -10.75 -21.12
N ASN A 513 51.16 -11.65 -20.68
CA ASN A 513 50.74 -12.84 -19.97
C ASN A 513 50.56 -12.47 -18.51
N GLY A 514 49.34 -12.56 -18.05
CA GLY A 514 48.80 -12.38 -16.70
C GLY A 514 49.73 -11.78 -15.64
N ILE A 515 49.26 -10.75 -14.98
CA ILE A 515 49.99 -10.20 -13.83
C ILE A 515 49.79 -11.15 -12.67
N THR A 516 50.87 -11.80 -12.24
CA THR A 516 50.91 -12.53 -10.98
C THR A 516 51.00 -11.51 -9.85
N GLN A 517 50.09 -11.59 -8.92
CA GLN A 517 50.01 -10.76 -7.76
C GLN A 517 51.33 -10.77 -6.98
N ASN A 518 51.91 -9.60 -6.77
CA ASN A 518 52.97 -9.43 -5.78
C ASN A 518 52.31 -8.81 -4.54
N SER A 519 52.30 -9.57 -3.44
CA SER A 519 51.76 -9.19 -2.16
C SER A 519 52.34 -7.86 -1.66
N ALA A 520 51.41 -7.02 -1.14
CA ALA A 520 51.67 -5.93 -0.22
C ALA A 520 52.45 -4.71 -0.77
N ASN A 521 51.72 -3.86 -1.49
CA ASN A 521 51.93 -2.42 -1.33
C ASN A 521 50.56 -1.77 -1.40
N ALA A 522 49.93 -1.62 -0.23
CA ALA A 522 48.86 -0.65 -0.07
C ALA A 522 49.34 0.68 -0.66
N LEU A 523 48.65 1.23 -1.62
CA LEU A 523 48.86 2.58 -2.08
C LEU A 523 48.76 3.44 -0.83
N GLY A 524 49.83 3.99 -0.33
CA GLY A 524 49.99 4.72 0.90
C GLY A 524 48.76 5.19 1.66
N THR A 525 48.91 5.70 2.86
CA THR A 525 47.83 6.14 3.74
C THR A 525 46.84 7.17 3.14
N ASN A 526 47.08 7.66 1.95
CA ASN A 526 46.27 8.64 1.22
C ASN A 526 45.44 8.04 0.07
N ASP A 527 45.35 6.71 -0.05
CA ASP A 527 44.47 6.09 -1.04
C ASP A 527 42.99 6.30 -0.67
N ASN A 528 42.25 6.93 -1.57
CA ASN A 528 40.83 7.24 -1.43
C ASN A 528 39.94 6.47 -2.41
N GLY A 529 40.45 5.43 -3.03
CA GLY A 529 39.78 4.67 -4.08
C GLY A 529 38.43 4.09 -3.63
N ALA A 530 38.36 3.52 -2.41
CA ALA A 530 37.12 2.99 -1.86
C ALA A 530 36.13 4.12 -1.51
N ALA A 531 36.63 5.20 -0.93
CA ALA A 531 35.79 6.37 -0.60
C ALA A 531 35.17 6.99 -1.87
N ASN A 532 35.95 7.16 -2.92
CA ASN A 532 35.44 7.63 -4.23
C ASN A 532 34.44 6.66 -4.86
N SER A 533 34.65 5.35 -4.72
CA SER A 533 33.72 4.34 -5.19
C SER A 533 32.40 4.36 -4.41
N MET A 534 32.45 4.58 -3.09
CA MET A 534 31.25 4.80 -2.29
C MET A 534 30.49 6.07 -2.72
N LEU A 535 31.19 7.17 -3.01
CA LEU A 535 30.54 8.39 -3.54
C LEU A 535 29.81 8.14 -4.85
N LYS A 536 30.40 7.37 -5.76
CA LYS A 536 29.74 7.01 -7.03
C LYS A 536 28.47 6.22 -6.83
N LEU A 537 28.35 5.41 -5.76
CA LEU A 537 27.11 4.67 -5.46
C LEU A 537 25.92 5.59 -5.21
N PHE A 538 26.13 6.74 -4.60
CA PHE A 538 25.04 7.68 -4.29
C PHE A 538 24.51 8.40 -5.54
N SER A 539 25.32 8.53 -6.58
CA SER A 539 24.92 9.07 -7.88
C SER A 539 24.60 7.98 -8.90
N ALA A 540 25.05 6.74 -8.65
CA ALA A 540 24.78 5.62 -9.53
C ALA A 540 23.31 5.20 -9.42
N ASN A 541 22.76 4.84 -10.55
CA ASN A 541 21.48 4.16 -10.58
C ASN A 541 21.68 2.72 -10.08
N VAL A 542 21.14 2.41 -8.92
CA VAL A 542 21.04 1.06 -8.40
C VAL A 542 19.73 0.46 -8.90
N GLY A 543 19.83 -0.57 -9.70
CA GLY A 543 18.68 -1.26 -10.23
C GLY A 543 18.87 -1.66 -11.70
N VAL A 544 17.89 -2.34 -12.22
CA VAL A 544 17.83 -2.82 -13.60
C VAL A 544 16.93 -1.90 -14.42
N PRO A 545 17.25 -1.62 -15.69
CA PRO A 545 16.38 -0.83 -16.55
C PRO A 545 14.94 -1.37 -16.55
N ALA A 546 13.95 -0.49 -16.52
CA ALA A 546 12.55 -0.87 -16.59
C ALA A 546 12.26 -1.54 -17.93
N VAL A 547 12.18 -2.85 -17.92
CA VAL A 547 11.75 -3.67 -19.06
C VAL A 547 10.45 -4.34 -18.66
N GLN A 548 9.36 -4.05 -19.36
CA GLN A 548 8.15 -4.89 -19.30
C GLN A 548 8.26 -5.95 -20.38
N THR A 549 8.44 -7.18 -19.97
CA THR A 549 8.38 -8.35 -20.85
C THR A 549 7.39 -9.35 -20.28
N VAL A 550 6.87 -10.18 -21.14
CA VAL A 550 5.97 -11.27 -20.75
C VAL A 550 6.75 -12.56 -20.73
N GLY A 551 6.77 -13.27 -19.62
CA GLY A 551 7.40 -14.59 -19.50
C GLY A 551 6.63 -15.64 -20.29
N GLY A 552 7.35 -16.51 -21.02
CA GLY A 552 6.72 -17.50 -21.94
C GLY A 552 6.18 -18.75 -21.27
N SER A 553 6.89 -19.31 -20.31
CA SER A 553 6.55 -20.60 -19.69
C SER A 553 6.00 -20.43 -18.28
N ALA A 554 5.03 -21.31 -17.92
CA ALA A 554 4.54 -21.37 -16.55
C ALA A 554 5.64 -21.83 -15.58
N VAL A 555 5.65 -21.30 -14.38
CA VAL A 555 6.55 -21.69 -13.30
C VAL A 555 5.73 -22.47 -12.26
N ALA A 556 6.10 -23.72 -12.04
CA ALA A 556 5.61 -24.49 -10.90
C ALA A 556 6.58 -24.25 -9.72
N ALA A 557 6.14 -23.52 -8.72
CA ALA A 557 6.98 -23.17 -7.56
C ALA A 557 7.07 -24.29 -6.51
N PRO A 558 8.05 -24.21 -5.59
CA PRO A 558 9.25 -23.37 -5.57
C PRO A 558 10.43 -24.04 -6.29
N GLY A 559 11.35 -23.24 -6.84
CA GLY A 559 12.57 -23.79 -7.45
C GLY A 559 13.28 -22.85 -8.42
N THR A 560 14.46 -23.31 -8.85
CA THR A 560 15.22 -22.61 -9.91
C THR A 560 14.72 -23.07 -11.27
N VAL A 561 14.18 -22.13 -12.04
CA VAL A 561 13.53 -22.40 -13.34
C VAL A 561 14.19 -21.56 -14.41
N THR A 562 14.37 -22.16 -15.59
CA THR A 562 14.76 -21.44 -16.80
C THR A 562 13.52 -21.05 -17.58
N ILE A 563 13.31 -19.74 -17.71
CA ILE A 563 12.16 -19.16 -18.40
C ILE A 563 12.51 -18.93 -19.86
N THR A 564 11.69 -19.46 -20.75
CA THR A 564 11.83 -19.27 -22.20
C THR A 564 10.82 -18.21 -22.64
N ASN A 565 11.32 -17.15 -23.26
CA ASN A 565 10.44 -16.16 -23.90
C ASN A 565 9.85 -16.77 -25.20
N PRO A 566 8.59 -16.47 -25.54
CA PRO A 566 8.11 -16.76 -26.88
C PRO A 566 9.04 -16.09 -27.92
N PRO A 567 9.22 -16.69 -29.10
CA PRO A 567 10.12 -16.15 -30.12
C PRO A 567 9.78 -14.69 -30.40
N PRO A 568 10.77 -13.79 -30.51
CA PRO A 568 10.52 -12.38 -30.77
C PRO A 568 9.79 -12.23 -32.10
N VAL A 569 8.77 -11.36 -32.09
CA VAL A 569 8.11 -10.95 -33.33
C VAL A 569 9.17 -10.32 -34.25
N PRO A 570 9.24 -10.65 -35.52
CA PRO A 570 10.22 -10.05 -36.45
C PRO A 570 10.17 -8.53 -36.38
N GLY A 571 11.32 -7.90 -36.01
CA GLY A 571 11.44 -6.45 -35.81
C GLY A 571 11.43 -5.99 -34.35
N SER A 572 11.15 -6.84 -33.36
CA SER A 572 11.38 -6.56 -31.95
C SER A 572 12.87 -6.80 -31.61
N GLY A 573 13.45 -5.97 -30.73
CA GLY A 573 14.82 -6.13 -30.25
C GLY A 573 15.07 -7.50 -29.58
N PRO A 574 16.31 -7.80 -29.21
CA PRO A 574 16.65 -9.10 -28.62
C PRO A 574 15.81 -9.40 -27.38
N ALA A 575 15.36 -10.65 -27.26
CA ALA A 575 14.62 -11.12 -26.11
C ALA A 575 15.37 -10.78 -24.82
N TYR A 576 14.63 -10.24 -23.83
CA TYR A 576 15.18 -9.77 -22.55
C TYR A 576 16.27 -8.69 -22.70
N ALA A 577 16.12 -7.76 -23.66
CA ALA A 577 16.99 -6.59 -23.77
C ALA A 577 16.98 -5.80 -22.44
N GLY A 578 18.17 -5.50 -21.91
CA GLY A 578 18.33 -4.77 -20.65
C GLY A 578 18.32 -5.64 -19.38
N ILE A 579 18.00 -6.94 -19.45
CA ILE A 579 18.17 -7.86 -18.33
C ILE A 579 19.61 -8.40 -18.35
N THR A 580 20.24 -8.46 -17.17
CA THR A 580 21.60 -8.98 -16.96
C THR A 580 21.59 -10.02 -15.86
N VAL A 581 22.62 -10.87 -15.82
CA VAL A 581 22.83 -11.78 -14.68
C VAL A 581 23.00 -10.95 -13.41
N GLY A 582 22.31 -11.35 -12.35
CA GLY A 582 22.22 -10.62 -11.08
C GLY A 582 21.16 -9.51 -11.05
N ALA A 583 20.46 -9.27 -12.15
CA ALA A 583 19.31 -8.37 -12.15
C ALA A 583 18.21 -8.87 -11.22
N VAL A 584 17.62 -7.97 -10.45
CA VAL A 584 16.41 -8.24 -9.68
C VAL A 584 15.21 -7.92 -10.56
N LEU A 585 14.40 -8.92 -10.83
CA LEU A 585 13.15 -8.79 -11.58
C LEU A 585 11.98 -8.90 -10.64
N THR A 586 10.99 -8.01 -10.79
CA THR A 586 9.70 -8.16 -10.13
C THR A 586 8.79 -8.94 -11.07
N ILE A 587 8.34 -10.07 -10.62
CA ILE A 587 7.44 -10.96 -11.33
C ILE A 587 6.02 -10.68 -10.86
N ASP A 588 5.06 -10.64 -11.80
CA ASP A 588 3.64 -10.39 -11.56
C ASP A 588 3.36 -9.19 -10.64
N ALA A 589 4.00 -8.06 -10.95
CA ALA A 589 3.84 -6.83 -10.19
C ALA A 589 2.36 -6.45 -10.01
N GLY A 590 1.96 -6.22 -8.74
CA GLY A 590 0.58 -5.87 -8.39
C GLY A 590 -0.37 -7.05 -8.23
N THR A 591 0.11 -8.30 -8.31
CA THR A 591 -0.70 -9.50 -8.06
C THR A 591 -0.35 -10.14 -6.71
N PRO A 592 -1.19 -11.05 -6.17
CA PRO A 592 -0.87 -11.80 -4.95
C PRO A 592 0.39 -12.65 -5.04
N ASN A 593 0.78 -13.06 -6.26
CA ASN A 593 1.99 -13.86 -6.52
C ASN A 593 3.21 -13.00 -6.88
N GLN A 594 3.14 -11.69 -6.64
CA GLN A 594 4.28 -10.82 -6.89
C GLN A 594 5.48 -11.25 -6.06
N GLU A 595 6.60 -11.52 -6.73
CA GLU A 595 7.89 -11.78 -6.10
C GLU A 595 9.03 -11.09 -6.81
N ASN A 596 10.16 -10.96 -6.12
CA ASN A 596 11.39 -10.48 -6.68
C ASN A 596 12.35 -11.64 -6.85
N VAL A 597 12.76 -11.91 -8.08
CA VAL A 597 13.71 -12.97 -8.41
C VAL A 597 15.03 -12.38 -8.90
N VAL A 598 16.13 -13.06 -8.57
CA VAL A 598 17.47 -12.68 -9.06
C VAL A 598 17.82 -13.54 -10.25
N VAL A 599 18.17 -12.92 -11.37
CA VAL A 599 18.60 -13.62 -12.57
C VAL A 599 19.96 -14.28 -12.34
N SER A 600 20.00 -15.60 -12.32
CA SER A 600 21.23 -16.38 -12.12
C SER A 600 21.98 -16.67 -13.43
N ALA A 601 21.27 -16.77 -14.54
CA ALA A 601 21.85 -16.95 -15.87
C ALA A 601 20.95 -16.33 -16.94
N ILE A 602 21.54 -15.92 -18.08
CA ILE A 602 20.80 -15.45 -19.24
C ILE A 602 21.45 -15.99 -20.51
N ASN A 603 20.64 -16.49 -21.42
CA ASN A 603 21.07 -16.86 -22.76
C ASN A 603 20.27 -16.03 -23.79
N ARG A 604 20.94 -15.06 -24.37
CA ARG A 604 20.34 -14.13 -25.33
C ARG A 604 20.07 -14.77 -26.70
N LEU A 605 20.80 -15.85 -27.02
CA LEU A 605 20.62 -16.57 -28.29
C LEU A 605 19.33 -17.40 -28.27
N THR A 606 19.06 -18.04 -27.14
CA THR A 606 17.85 -18.87 -26.97
C THR A 606 16.66 -18.08 -26.38
N GLY A 607 16.88 -16.82 -25.96
CA GLY A 607 15.87 -16.01 -25.31
C GLY A 607 15.44 -16.57 -23.95
N THR A 608 16.39 -17.10 -23.16
CA THR A 608 16.10 -17.69 -21.84
C THR A 608 16.81 -16.95 -20.73
N PHE A 609 16.18 -16.87 -19.55
CA PHE A 609 16.85 -16.53 -18.31
C PHE A 609 16.53 -17.55 -17.22
N THR A 610 17.40 -17.69 -16.25
CA THR A 610 17.22 -18.60 -15.11
C THR A 610 17.16 -17.78 -13.83
N ALA A 611 16.18 -18.08 -12.97
CA ALA A 611 16.03 -17.47 -11.66
C ALA A 611 15.40 -18.47 -10.68
N SER A 612 15.51 -18.21 -9.39
CA SER A 612 14.83 -18.98 -8.35
C SER A 612 13.52 -18.29 -7.98
N PHE A 613 12.44 -19.03 -8.08
CA PHE A 613 11.08 -18.58 -7.81
C PHE A 613 10.58 -19.19 -6.50
N ALA A 614 9.87 -18.38 -5.71
CA ALA A 614 9.20 -18.83 -4.49
C ALA A 614 7.72 -19.20 -4.76
N PHE A 615 7.12 -18.59 -5.78
CA PHE A 615 5.71 -18.79 -6.13
C PHE A 615 5.52 -19.42 -7.50
N ALA A 616 4.34 -20.01 -7.70
CA ALA A 616 3.90 -20.47 -9.01
C ALA A 616 3.38 -19.29 -9.83
N HIS A 617 3.78 -19.23 -11.11
CA HIS A 617 3.30 -18.23 -12.06
C HIS A 617 2.68 -18.89 -13.27
N ALA A 618 1.55 -18.35 -13.71
CA ALA A 618 0.92 -18.81 -14.96
C ALA A 618 1.81 -18.52 -16.17
N ALA A 619 1.60 -19.21 -17.27
CA ALA A 619 2.27 -18.85 -18.52
C ALA A 619 1.96 -17.40 -18.89
N ASN A 620 2.95 -16.71 -19.45
CA ASN A 620 2.87 -15.28 -19.82
C ASN A 620 2.75 -14.32 -18.62
N PHE A 621 3.33 -14.67 -17.49
CA PHE A 621 3.43 -13.74 -16.35
C PHE A 621 4.19 -12.47 -16.70
N THR A 622 3.91 -11.39 -15.99
CA THR A 622 4.56 -10.11 -16.23
C THR A 622 5.94 -10.07 -15.57
N ILE A 623 6.91 -9.53 -16.29
CA ILE A 623 8.26 -9.26 -15.78
C ILE A 623 8.47 -7.76 -15.84
N SER A 624 8.63 -7.13 -14.69
CA SER A 624 9.06 -5.75 -14.60
C SER A 624 10.41 -5.67 -13.90
N SER A 625 11.34 -4.97 -14.49
CA SER A 625 12.58 -4.65 -13.80
C SER A 625 12.39 -3.40 -12.94
N ALA A 626 13.08 -3.36 -11.79
CA ALA A 626 13.13 -2.15 -10.99
C ALA A 626 13.66 -1.00 -11.86
N GLN A 627 12.98 0.15 -11.84
CA GLN A 627 13.49 1.33 -12.51
C GLN A 627 14.87 1.66 -11.95
N LEU A 628 15.80 2.01 -12.85
CA LEU A 628 17.08 2.61 -12.46
C LEU A 628 16.80 3.87 -11.64
N GLN A 629 17.09 3.82 -10.37
CA GLN A 629 16.93 4.96 -9.47
C GLN A 629 18.10 5.00 -8.50
N THR A 630 18.50 6.19 -8.10
CA THR A 630 19.50 6.32 -7.05
C THR A 630 18.93 5.84 -5.71
N LEU A 631 19.81 5.50 -4.77
CA LEU A 631 19.38 5.13 -3.40
C LEU A 631 18.51 6.22 -2.78
N GLY A 632 18.86 7.51 -2.99
CA GLY A 632 18.05 8.64 -2.52
C GLY A 632 16.64 8.68 -3.15
N GLN A 633 16.54 8.40 -4.46
CA GLN A 633 15.24 8.31 -5.15
C GLN A 633 14.41 7.13 -4.65
N ALA A 634 15.04 5.99 -4.33
CA ALA A 634 14.34 4.82 -3.80
C ALA A 634 13.63 5.12 -2.46
N TYR A 635 14.32 5.79 -1.55
CA TYR A 635 13.71 6.25 -0.30
C TYR A 635 12.68 7.36 -0.55
N GLY A 636 13.02 8.36 -1.39
CA GLY A 636 12.13 9.45 -1.74
C GLY A 636 10.79 8.97 -2.30
N LYS A 637 10.80 7.88 -3.09
CA LYS A 637 9.57 7.25 -3.61
C LYS A 637 8.67 6.73 -2.50
N THR A 638 9.24 6.12 -1.45
CA THR A 638 8.46 5.65 -0.29
C THR A 638 7.76 6.80 0.42
N ILE A 639 8.47 7.89 0.70
CA ILE A 639 7.88 9.08 1.35
C ILE A 639 6.83 9.74 0.45
N THR A 640 7.10 9.84 -0.84
CA THR A 640 6.13 10.36 -1.82
C THR A 640 4.87 9.50 -1.86
N GLN A 641 5.00 8.17 -1.82
CA GLN A 641 3.85 7.26 -1.80
C GLN A 641 3.02 7.44 -0.52
N ILE A 642 3.65 7.57 0.65
CA ILE A 642 2.95 7.86 1.91
C ILE A 642 2.20 9.20 1.80
N GLY A 643 2.85 10.22 1.24
CA GLY A 643 2.24 11.53 1.02
C GLY A 643 1.03 11.48 0.07
N LEU A 644 1.14 10.75 -1.03
CA LEU A 644 0.04 10.56 -2.00
C LEU A 644 -1.12 9.77 -1.37
N ASP A 645 -0.83 8.71 -0.62
CA ASP A 645 -1.83 7.92 0.06
C ASP A 645 -2.53 8.74 1.16
N SER A 646 -1.78 9.56 1.91
CA SER A 646 -2.32 10.51 2.89
C SER A 646 -3.22 11.56 2.22
N GLN A 647 -2.78 12.13 1.10
CA GLN A 647 -3.58 13.09 0.32
C GLN A 647 -4.86 12.44 -0.24
N ALA A 648 -4.77 11.22 -0.75
CA ALA A 648 -5.93 10.48 -1.24
C ALA A 648 -6.93 10.20 -0.12
N ALA A 649 -6.46 9.81 1.07
CA ALA A 649 -7.30 9.62 2.24
C ALA A 649 -7.94 10.94 2.71
N ASN A 650 -7.19 12.04 2.75
CA ASN A 650 -7.71 13.37 3.09
C ASN A 650 -8.81 13.82 2.11
N THR A 651 -8.55 13.70 0.82
CA THR A 651 -9.53 14.07 -0.23
C THR A 651 -10.76 13.16 -0.19
N GLY A 652 -10.54 11.85 -0.01
CA GLY A 652 -11.61 10.88 0.15
C GLY A 652 -12.48 11.16 1.37
N ALA A 653 -11.87 11.42 2.53
CA ALA A 653 -12.59 11.78 3.76
C ALA A 653 -13.42 13.05 3.57
N ALA A 654 -12.86 14.12 3.02
CA ALA A 654 -13.57 15.38 2.78
C ALA A 654 -14.74 15.20 1.79
N SER A 655 -14.53 14.49 0.68
CA SER A 655 -15.56 14.21 -0.31
C SER A 655 -16.71 13.38 0.26
N GLN A 656 -16.38 12.31 0.99
CA GLN A 656 -17.40 11.45 1.61
C GLN A 656 -18.12 12.13 2.77
N THR A 657 -17.46 13.01 3.53
CA THR A 657 -18.11 13.85 4.54
C THR A 657 -19.14 14.77 3.90
N SER A 658 -18.79 15.44 2.81
CA SER A 658 -19.72 16.30 2.09
C SER A 658 -20.91 15.52 1.53
N LEU A 659 -20.65 14.36 0.94
CA LEU A 659 -21.69 13.47 0.41
C LEU A 659 -22.62 12.95 1.52
N SER A 660 -22.06 12.45 2.62
CA SER A 660 -22.81 11.95 3.78
C SER A 660 -23.72 13.04 4.37
N SER A 661 -23.17 14.26 4.55
CA SER A 661 -23.95 15.40 5.04
C SER A 661 -25.07 15.81 4.08
N HIS A 662 -24.81 15.78 2.77
CA HIS A 662 -25.84 16.08 1.77
C HIS A 662 -26.97 15.04 1.79
N ILE A 663 -26.62 13.76 1.81
CA ILE A 663 -27.60 12.66 1.87
C ILE A 663 -28.42 12.76 3.17
N ASP A 664 -27.77 13.05 4.30
CA ASP A 664 -28.45 13.21 5.59
C ASP A 664 -29.43 14.39 5.57
N ALA A 665 -29.03 15.52 4.98
CA ALA A 665 -29.93 16.67 4.79
C ALA A 665 -31.14 16.32 3.91
N VAL A 666 -30.95 15.56 2.83
CA VAL A 666 -32.07 15.07 1.99
C VAL A 666 -32.95 14.11 2.78
N ARG A 667 -32.38 13.17 3.52
CA ARG A 667 -33.09 12.24 4.39
C ARG A 667 -33.93 12.98 5.40
N GLN A 668 -33.37 13.97 6.12
CA GLN A 668 -34.06 14.78 7.06
C GLN A 668 -35.21 15.64 6.44
N SER A 669 -35.05 16.04 5.18
CA SER A 669 -36.12 16.78 4.49
C SER A 669 -37.33 15.92 4.14
N VAL A 670 -37.17 14.58 4.03
CA VAL A 670 -38.24 13.62 3.71
C VAL A 670 -38.79 12.97 4.97
N ASP A 671 -37.92 12.44 5.82
CA ASP A 671 -38.27 11.61 6.98
C ASP A 671 -38.36 12.45 8.28
N GLY A 672 -37.76 13.65 8.26
CA GLY A 672 -37.59 14.50 9.45
C GLY A 672 -38.88 15.14 9.90
N ILE A 673 -38.92 15.50 11.19
CA ILE A 673 -40.02 16.18 11.82
C ILE A 673 -39.90 17.69 11.57
N ASN A 674 -40.91 18.30 10.94
CA ASN A 674 -40.99 19.75 10.73
C ASN A 674 -41.88 20.39 11.80
N LEU A 675 -41.29 21.24 12.64
CA LEU A 675 -42.00 21.88 13.75
C LEU A 675 -43.20 22.68 13.28
N ASP A 676 -43.10 23.42 12.18
CA ASP A 676 -44.20 24.28 11.70
C ASP A 676 -45.38 23.44 11.23
N GLU A 677 -45.13 22.33 10.51
CA GLU A 677 -46.17 21.41 10.08
C GLU A 677 -46.82 20.69 11.26
N GLU A 678 -46.02 20.20 12.21
CA GLU A 678 -46.55 19.52 13.39
C GLU A 678 -47.35 20.48 14.28
N THR A 679 -46.91 21.73 14.44
CA THR A 679 -47.66 22.74 15.18
C THR A 679 -49.01 23.04 14.50
N GLN A 680 -49.03 23.16 13.17
CA GLN A 680 -50.28 23.35 12.42
C GLN A 680 -51.21 22.13 12.57
N ASN A 681 -50.68 20.92 12.48
CA ASN A 681 -51.42 19.68 12.67
C ASN A 681 -51.97 19.57 14.09
N LEU A 682 -51.20 19.94 15.11
CA LEU A 682 -51.62 19.95 16.50
C LEU A 682 -52.83 20.89 16.71
N VAL A 683 -52.75 22.12 16.20
CA VAL A 683 -53.84 23.08 16.27
C VAL A 683 -55.08 22.57 15.53
N LYS A 684 -54.92 21.99 14.35
CA LYS A 684 -55.98 21.35 13.56
C LYS A 684 -56.67 20.24 14.36
N TYR A 685 -55.92 19.33 14.94
CA TYR A 685 -56.48 18.21 15.72
C TYR A 685 -57.13 18.68 17.03
N GLN A 686 -56.55 19.67 17.71
CA GLN A 686 -57.16 20.29 18.88
C GLN A 686 -58.50 20.94 18.55
N ASN A 687 -58.58 21.68 17.46
CA ASN A 687 -59.83 22.28 16.99
C ASN A 687 -60.87 21.21 16.63
N SER A 688 -60.44 20.12 15.95
CA SER A 688 -61.32 19.00 15.61
C SER A 688 -61.83 18.27 16.85
N TYR A 689 -60.97 18.06 17.84
CA TYR A 689 -61.31 17.49 19.15
C TYR A 689 -62.36 18.35 19.86
N GLN A 690 -62.15 19.68 19.93
CA GLN A 690 -63.12 20.62 20.55
C GLN A 690 -64.46 20.61 19.83
N ALA A 691 -64.46 20.51 18.47
CA ALA A 691 -65.67 20.40 17.68
C ALA A 691 -66.44 19.11 18.02
N ALA A 692 -65.73 17.96 18.07
CA ALA A 692 -66.31 16.68 18.45
C ALA A 692 -66.85 16.71 19.89
N ALA A 693 -66.15 17.31 20.83
CA ALA A 693 -66.62 17.50 22.23
C ALA A 693 -67.82 18.33 22.33
N ARG A 694 -67.90 19.43 21.55
CA ARG A 694 -69.16 20.28 21.50
C ARG A 694 -70.32 19.49 20.92
N THR A 695 -70.15 18.67 19.94
CA THR A 695 -71.14 17.78 19.36
C THR A 695 -71.70 16.82 20.42
N ILE A 696 -70.84 16.23 21.25
CA ILE A 696 -71.18 15.36 22.35
C ILE A 696 -72.07 16.13 23.34
N ASN A 697 -71.68 17.35 23.75
CA ASN A 697 -72.47 18.19 24.69
C ASN A 697 -73.86 18.55 24.13
N ILE A 698 -73.92 18.85 22.81
CA ILE A 698 -75.22 19.15 22.16
C ILE A 698 -76.07 17.89 22.12
N LEU A 699 -75.55 16.74 21.79
CA LEU A 699 -76.30 15.48 21.79
C LEU A 699 -76.73 15.05 23.18
N ASP A 700 -75.96 15.28 24.23
CA ASP A 700 -76.30 15.02 25.60
C ASP A 700 -77.44 15.93 26.07
N GLN A 701 -77.36 17.22 25.72
CA GLN A 701 -78.49 18.17 25.98
C GLN A 701 -79.75 17.73 25.28
N LEU A 702 -79.71 17.35 24.01
CA LEU A 702 -80.86 16.84 23.28
C LEU A 702 -81.41 15.56 23.90
N LEU A 703 -80.54 14.66 24.36
CA LEU A 703 -80.94 13.45 25.06
C LEU A 703 -81.62 13.75 26.37
N ASN A 704 -81.12 14.70 27.16
CA ASN A 704 -81.74 15.17 28.40
C ASN A 704 -83.12 15.80 28.17
N VAL A 705 -83.26 16.61 27.10
CA VAL A 705 -84.60 17.17 26.73
C VAL A 705 -85.53 16.04 26.35
N VAL A 706 -85.13 15.03 25.60
CA VAL A 706 -85.98 13.90 25.24
C VAL A 706 -86.39 13.08 26.46
N VAL A 707 -85.44 12.77 27.37
CA VAL A 707 -85.73 12.03 28.61
C VAL A 707 -86.71 12.83 29.53
N THR A 708 -86.45 14.11 29.73
CA THR A 708 -87.30 14.95 30.57
C THR A 708 -88.65 15.24 29.97
N SER A 709 -88.74 15.38 28.63
CA SER A 709 -90.05 15.69 27.97
C SER A 709 -90.90 14.45 27.73
N LEU A 710 -90.34 13.24 27.69
CA LEU A 710 -91.04 11.97 27.51
C LEU A 710 -91.43 11.34 28.86
N GLY A 711 -90.99 11.87 29.98
CA GLY A 711 -91.39 11.41 31.32
C GLY A 711 -90.93 9.99 31.64
N LEU A 712 -89.79 9.58 31.10
CA LEU A 712 -89.12 8.28 31.40
C LEU A 712 -88.11 8.45 32.53
#